data_e2066676e604fc6a0bc13903c61379ec
#
_entry.id   e2066676e604fc6a0bc13903c61379ec
#
_cell.length_a   1.000
_cell.length_b   1.000
_cell.length_c   1.000
_cell.angle_alpha   90.00
_cell.angle_beta   90.00
_cell.angle_gamma   90.00
#
_symmetry.space_group_name_H-M   'P 1'
#
loop_
_entity.id
_entity.type
_entity.pdbx_description
1 polymer ?
#
loop_
_entity_poly.entity_id
_entity_poly.type
_entity_poly.pdbx_seq_one_letter_code
_entity_poly.pdbx_strand_id
1 'polypeptide(L)'
;MNRARHCITFRMYCLAGLWLMGALLLTTVPARAQLDGRIGHTALPTVGRNTGISHLELFPYRMISDEQVLFGDFRGFISNEGRPGGNLGGGFRFLEPMEIFVLGVNGYYDVDSTTSKLYQQVGFGLEALTRFGGVTSNFYFPVGNDDQTLLQHRSNGRFEGNRILFDNLLLQGQAMRGVDVALSLFVPGEFAQEHQIEVTSGWYQFQASNTENINGFRIQVDGEIVPSVNAQVAVTSDEYFGPNVSLGLSWRFGNQGLPENGLERQLRRFVDRNYNVIVKERAESGTDIPLINPLTGQEYVVRHVSSAAIAGAGTAESPFASIAAAQGAGADVIFVHGSSTINESITLAEGQMLLGAGAEHTLIDEVFGDILIPEDVSGGNVPTLINSAFNAITMNNNSRLSGFNITNSNGASIVAQGIEDFVISDITINNPTGFGLFLDDVDGGELRNITINDGHSDGVHIRNVDGELQIANLVVNDAAGHGVRIQGGQGRIVFTENLTVDNALGTGFSVADLFTTTVVVDDQGTVNPDDDELEITEGTVIVENLVINAADGMVGVELNSNEGFIGFGQVDITTSNASALQVNATDRFFVGAGTLTSTNAPTVDVANSLVDIRLQSLFADGGAHGIRLVDAEGRLVVFGEGTAGSGEHQKYRRGHSDAGF
;
A
#
# COMPACT_ATOMS: atom_id res chain seq x y z
N MET A 1 -2.66 -3.50 4.32
CA MET A 1 -3.83 -4.05 5.02
C MET A 1 -5.17 -3.43 4.62
N ASN A 2 -5.24 -2.16 4.24
CA ASN A 2 -6.52 -1.51 3.87
C ASN A 2 -7.13 -1.94 2.51
N ARG A 3 -6.34 -2.37 1.52
CA ARG A 3 -6.86 -2.82 0.21
C ARG A 3 -7.67 -4.13 0.27
N ALA A 4 -7.35 -5.03 1.19
CA ALA A 4 -8.10 -6.29 1.35
C ALA A 4 -9.48 -6.08 1.98
N ARG A 5 -9.65 -5.11 2.86
CA ARG A 5 -10.94 -4.81 3.49
C ARG A 5 -11.96 -4.20 2.52
N HIS A 6 -11.54 -3.33 1.59
CA HIS A 6 -12.44 -2.75 0.58
C HIS A 6 -12.97 -3.80 -0.42
N CYS A 7 -12.16 -4.79 -0.78
CA CYS A 7 -12.57 -5.85 -1.70
C CYS A 7 -13.59 -6.82 -1.07
N ILE A 8 -13.45 -7.11 0.23
CA ILE A 8 -14.40 -7.99 0.96
C ILE A 8 -15.73 -7.29 1.21
N THR A 9 -15.70 -5.99 1.55
CA THR A 9 -16.91 -5.20 1.82
C THR A 9 -17.73 -5.00 0.54
N PHE A 10 -17.08 -4.74 -0.59
CA PHE A 10 -17.75 -4.61 -1.89
C PHE A 10 -18.34 -5.94 -2.37
N ARG A 11 -17.66 -7.07 -2.13
CA ARG A 11 -18.20 -8.43 -2.40
C ARG A 11 -19.48 -8.73 -1.60
N MET A 12 -19.57 -8.27 -0.36
CA MET A 12 -20.79 -8.43 0.46
C MET A 12 -21.93 -7.52 0.00
N TYR A 13 -21.68 -6.30 -0.44
CA TYR A 13 -22.73 -5.38 -0.91
C TYR A 13 -23.32 -5.80 -2.26
N CYS A 14 -22.53 -6.32 -3.19
CA CYS A 14 -23.04 -6.85 -4.46
C CYS A 14 -23.91 -8.11 -4.25
N LEU A 15 -23.51 -9.03 -3.38
CA LEU A 15 -24.29 -10.20 -3.02
C LEU A 15 -25.55 -9.81 -2.21
N ALA A 16 -25.45 -8.87 -1.28
CA ALA A 16 -26.59 -8.39 -0.50
C ALA A 16 -27.58 -7.58 -1.36
N GLY A 17 -27.10 -6.78 -2.33
CA GLY A 17 -27.94 -6.06 -3.29
C GLY A 17 -28.74 -7.00 -4.20
N LEU A 18 -28.12 -8.07 -4.70
CA LEU A 18 -28.75 -9.12 -5.47
C LEU A 18 -29.80 -9.89 -4.65
N TRP A 19 -29.52 -10.17 -3.36
CA TRP A 19 -30.46 -10.82 -2.45
C TRP A 19 -31.64 -9.90 -2.09
N LEU A 20 -31.39 -8.59 -1.87
CA LEU A 20 -32.46 -7.63 -1.54
C LEU A 20 -33.39 -7.37 -2.75
N MET A 21 -32.85 -7.25 -3.97
CA MET A 21 -33.66 -7.09 -5.18
C MET A 21 -34.45 -8.38 -5.50
N GLY A 22 -33.84 -9.55 -5.37
CA GLY A 22 -34.54 -10.82 -5.49
C GLY A 22 -35.66 -10.98 -4.45
N ALA A 23 -35.43 -10.60 -3.21
CA ALA A 23 -36.43 -10.64 -2.13
C ALA A 23 -37.56 -9.60 -2.33
N LEU A 24 -37.24 -8.41 -2.83
CA LEU A 24 -38.25 -7.36 -3.08
C LEU A 24 -39.18 -7.74 -4.23
N LEU A 25 -38.68 -8.40 -5.27
CA LEU A 25 -39.51 -8.94 -6.37
C LEU A 25 -40.41 -10.09 -5.94
N LEU A 26 -39.97 -10.91 -5.01
CA LEU A 26 -40.75 -12.03 -4.46
C LEU A 26 -41.89 -11.56 -3.54
N THR A 27 -41.78 -10.43 -2.89
CA THR A 27 -42.80 -9.90 -1.95
C THR A 27 -43.87 -9.03 -2.61
N THR A 28 -43.66 -8.53 -3.84
CA THR A 28 -44.59 -7.63 -4.54
C THR A 28 -45.27 -8.29 -5.76
N VAL A 29 -45.03 -9.57 -6.01
CA VAL A 29 -45.48 -10.26 -7.22
C VAL A 29 -46.88 -10.84 -6.98
N PRO A 30 -47.90 -10.44 -7.78
CA PRO A 30 -49.23 -11.04 -7.69
C PRO A 30 -49.21 -12.53 -8.16
N ALA A 31 -50.17 -13.32 -7.70
CA ALA A 31 -50.27 -14.80 -7.74
C ALA A 31 -50.10 -15.50 -9.12
N ARG A 32 -49.60 -14.86 -10.16
CA ARG A 32 -49.39 -15.39 -11.54
C ARG A 32 -47.99 -15.22 -12.10
N ALA A 33 -47.02 -14.74 -11.34
CA ALA A 33 -45.64 -14.71 -11.82
C ALA A 33 -44.99 -16.09 -11.67
N GLN A 34 -44.23 -16.47 -12.66
CA GLN A 34 -43.51 -17.73 -12.75
C GLN A 34 -42.01 -17.48 -12.75
N LEU A 35 -41.26 -18.46 -12.28
CA LEU A 35 -39.79 -18.37 -12.22
C LEU A 35 -39.20 -19.62 -12.87
N ASP A 36 -38.43 -19.40 -13.91
CA ASP A 36 -37.50 -20.38 -14.45
C ASP A 36 -36.07 -19.99 -14.09
N GLY A 37 -35.17 -20.97 -14.05
CA GLY A 37 -33.76 -20.70 -13.78
C GLY A 37 -32.87 -21.78 -14.34
N ARG A 38 -31.60 -21.49 -14.41
CA ARG A 38 -30.56 -22.46 -14.77
C ARG A 38 -29.29 -22.22 -13.98
N ILE A 39 -28.64 -23.30 -13.60
CA ILE A 39 -27.28 -23.29 -13.09
C ILE A 39 -26.40 -24.08 -14.06
N GLY A 40 -25.23 -23.55 -14.41
CA GLY A 40 -24.40 -24.22 -15.38
C GLY A 40 -22.94 -23.85 -15.29
N HIS A 41 -22.15 -24.64 -16.02
CA HIS A 41 -20.74 -24.41 -16.22
C HIS A 41 -20.41 -24.52 -17.70
N THR A 42 -19.70 -23.53 -18.22
CA THR A 42 -19.10 -23.57 -19.55
C THR A 42 -17.61 -23.72 -19.36
N ALA A 43 -17.06 -24.86 -19.77
CA ALA A 43 -15.63 -25.14 -19.76
C ALA A 43 -14.98 -24.56 -21.01
N LEU A 44 -13.70 -24.21 -20.91
CA LEU A 44 -12.88 -23.67 -21.98
C LEU A 44 -13.25 -22.23 -22.40
N PRO A 45 -12.48 -21.61 -23.30
CA PRO A 45 -12.67 -20.23 -23.74
C PRO A 45 -14.02 -19.99 -24.45
N THR A 46 -14.53 -18.79 -24.27
CA THR A 46 -15.71 -18.26 -25.00
C THR A 46 -15.37 -16.89 -25.57
N VAL A 47 -16.24 -16.31 -26.38
CA VAL A 47 -16.07 -14.93 -26.87
C VAL A 47 -15.91 -13.98 -25.69
N GLY A 48 -14.79 -13.25 -25.65
CA GLY A 48 -14.46 -12.29 -24.60
C GLY A 48 -13.85 -12.87 -23.33
N ARG A 49 -13.59 -14.20 -23.27
CA ARG A 49 -13.00 -14.79 -22.08
C ARG A 49 -12.19 -16.04 -22.40
N ASN A 50 -10.96 -16.09 -21.88
CA ASN A 50 -10.02 -17.18 -22.11
C ASN A 50 -10.17 -18.36 -21.14
N THR A 51 -11.19 -18.37 -20.29
CA THR A 51 -11.39 -19.38 -19.23
C THR A 51 -12.87 -19.70 -19.09
N GLY A 52 -13.17 -20.85 -18.49
CA GLY A 52 -14.52 -21.30 -18.21
C GLY A 52 -15.26 -20.44 -17.19
N ILE A 53 -16.59 -20.53 -17.18
CA ILE A 53 -17.50 -19.74 -16.34
C ILE A 53 -18.54 -20.65 -15.69
N SER A 54 -18.74 -20.52 -14.38
CA SER A 54 -19.90 -21.04 -13.68
C SER A 54 -20.94 -19.94 -13.49
N HIS A 55 -22.21 -20.23 -13.74
CA HIS A 55 -23.26 -19.22 -13.63
C HIS A 55 -24.53 -19.75 -12.97
N LEU A 56 -25.27 -18.82 -12.37
CA LEU A 56 -26.66 -18.97 -11.97
C LEU A 56 -27.49 -17.90 -12.66
N GLU A 57 -28.55 -18.30 -13.32
CA GLU A 57 -29.47 -17.39 -14.03
C GLU A 57 -30.90 -17.64 -13.58
N LEU A 58 -31.61 -16.56 -13.28
CA LEU A 58 -33.00 -16.52 -12.86
C LEU A 58 -33.82 -15.75 -13.89
N PHE A 59 -34.88 -16.34 -14.37
CA PHE A 59 -35.77 -15.80 -15.41
C PHE A 59 -37.21 -15.72 -14.88
N PRO A 60 -37.53 -14.71 -14.04
CA PRO A 60 -38.91 -14.45 -13.64
C PRO A 60 -39.70 -13.90 -14.82
N TYR A 61 -40.89 -14.42 -15.05
CA TYR A 61 -41.77 -13.94 -16.12
C TYR A 61 -43.21 -13.88 -15.71
N ARG A 62 -43.97 -13.06 -16.41
CA ARG A 62 -45.42 -12.92 -16.25
C ARG A 62 -46.09 -12.91 -17.62
N MET A 63 -46.99 -13.83 -17.83
CA MET A 63 -47.89 -13.78 -18.96
C MET A 63 -48.91 -12.65 -18.74
N ILE A 64 -48.91 -11.65 -19.63
CA ILE A 64 -49.89 -10.55 -19.64
C ILE A 64 -51.18 -11.05 -20.32
N SER A 65 -51.01 -11.84 -21.38
CA SER A 65 -52.02 -12.60 -22.08
C SER A 65 -51.40 -13.91 -22.61
N ASP A 66 -52.17 -14.76 -23.24
CA ASP A 66 -51.64 -15.99 -23.89
C ASP A 66 -50.61 -15.65 -24.99
N GLU A 67 -50.64 -14.45 -25.51
CA GLU A 67 -49.78 -13.98 -26.59
C GLU A 67 -48.64 -13.02 -26.13
N GLN A 68 -48.60 -12.63 -24.87
CA GLN A 68 -47.68 -11.58 -24.39
C GLN A 68 -47.01 -11.94 -23.06
N VAL A 69 -45.71 -11.78 -23.01
CA VAL A 69 -44.92 -12.02 -21.82
C VAL A 69 -44.01 -10.84 -21.49
N LEU A 70 -43.99 -10.45 -20.22
CA LEU A 70 -42.97 -9.58 -19.63
C LEU A 70 -42.02 -10.47 -18.82
N PHE A 71 -40.71 -10.27 -18.99
CA PHE A 71 -39.71 -11.06 -18.28
C PHE A 71 -38.59 -10.21 -17.71
N GLY A 72 -37.99 -10.71 -16.62
CA GLY A 72 -36.68 -10.31 -16.12
C GLY A 72 -35.66 -11.40 -16.41
N ASP A 73 -34.39 -11.03 -16.46
CA ASP A 73 -33.28 -11.96 -16.64
C ASP A 73 -32.10 -11.49 -15.76
N PHE A 74 -31.73 -12.32 -14.78
CA PHE A 74 -30.74 -12.01 -13.77
C PHE A 74 -29.70 -13.12 -13.76
N ARG A 75 -28.46 -12.80 -14.16
CA ARG A 75 -27.38 -13.76 -14.21
C ARG A 75 -26.20 -13.30 -13.36
N GLY A 76 -25.79 -14.13 -12.42
CA GLY A 76 -24.51 -14.01 -11.72
C GLY A 76 -23.55 -15.08 -12.21
N PHE A 77 -22.28 -14.74 -12.37
CA PHE A 77 -21.27 -15.70 -12.80
C PHE A 77 -19.90 -15.46 -12.13
N ILE A 78 -19.10 -16.50 -12.14
CA ILE A 78 -17.70 -16.47 -11.71
C ILE A 78 -16.85 -17.28 -12.69
N SER A 79 -15.72 -16.73 -13.11
CA SER A 79 -14.76 -17.47 -13.95
C SER A 79 -13.94 -18.46 -13.14
N ASN A 80 -13.28 -19.41 -13.82
CA ASN A 80 -12.34 -20.35 -13.18
C ASN A 80 -11.14 -19.65 -12.51
N GLU A 81 -10.85 -18.40 -12.88
CA GLU A 81 -9.84 -17.54 -12.23
C GLU A 81 -10.39 -16.79 -11.00
N GLY A 82 -11.64 -17.04 -10.61
CA GLY A 82 -12.29 -16.38 -9.47
C GLY A 82 -12.77 -14.95 -9.75
N ARG A 83 -12.90 -14.55 -11.02
CA ARG A 83 -13.36 -13.21 -11.41
C ARG A 83 -14.88 -13.19 -11.55
N PRO A 84 -15.58 -12.37 -10.74
CA PRO A 84 -17.03 -12.30 -10.77
C PRO A 84 -17.56 -11.38 -11.86
N GLY A 85 -18.81 -11.60 -12.24
CA GLY A 85 -19.60 -10.71 -13.07
C GLY A 85 -21.09 -10.97 -12.91
N GLY A 86 -21.89 -10.16 -13.59
CA GLY A 86 -23.34 -10.30 -13.58
C GLY A 86 -24.03 -9.48 -14.66
N ASN A 87 -25.21 -9.94 -15.01
CA ASN A 87 -26.07 -9.32 -16.01
C ASN A 87 -27.45 -9.10 -15.37
N LEU A 88 -27.99 -7.91 -15.52
CA LEU A 88 -29.32 -7.53 -15.06
C LEU A 88 -30.11 -7.05 -16.26
N GLY A 89 -31.14 -7.77 -16.63
CA GLY A 89 -31.93 -7.44 -17.80
C GLY A 89 -33.39 -7.77 -17.69
N GLY A 90 -34.08 -7.49 -18.78
CA GLY A 90 -35.47 -7.83 -18.95
C GLY A 90 -35.99 -7.42 -20.31
N GLY A 91 -37.17 -7.87 -20.63
CA GLY A 91 -37.74 -7.63 -21.94
C GLY A 91 -39.23 -7.96 -22.05
N PHE A 92 -39.71 -7.74 -23.22
CA PHE A 92 -41.08 -7.99 -23.59
C PHE A 92 -41.11 -8.79 -24.89
N ARG A 93 -41.96 -9.83 -24.96
CA ARG A 93 -42.22 -10.62 -26.14
C ARG A 93 -43.71 -10.68 -26.42
N PHE A 94 -44.08 -10.68 -27.70
CA PHE A 94 -45.46 -10.87 -28.09
C PHE A 94 -45.56 -11.74 -29.35
N LEU A 95 -46.59 -12.56 -29.42
CA LEU A 95 -46.98 -13.34 -30.57
C LEU A 95 -47.74 -12.40 -31.54
N GLU A 96 -47.28 -12.32 -32.78
CA GLU A 96 -47.96 -11.49 -33.76
C GLU A 96 -49.30 -12.11 -34.20
N PRO A 97 -50.26 -11.29 -34.72
CA PRO A 97 -51.64 -11.76 -34.96
C PRO A 97 -51.81 -12.91 -35.96
N MET A 98 -50.80 -13.19 -36.81
CA MET A 98 -50.86 -14.34 -37.73
C MET A 98 -50.31 -15.64 -37.13
N GLU A 99 -49.80 -15.56 -35.89
CA GLU A 99 -49.18 -16.67 -35.13
C GLU A 99 -48.01 -17.35 -35.86
N ILE A 100 -47.19 -16.56 -36.58
CA ILE A 100 -46.00 -17.04 -37.28
C ILE A 100 -44.75 -16.70 -36.49
N PHE A 101 -44.73 -15.52 -35.82
CA PHE A 101 -43.55 -14.94 -35.14
C PHE A 101 -43.89 -14.55 -33.74
N VAL A 102 -42.96 -14.83 -32.82
CA VAL A 102 -42.83 -14.13 -31.54
C VAL A 102 -41.79 -13.03 -31.76
N LEU A 103 -42.19 -11.78 -31.58
CA LEU A 103 -41.29 -10.64 -31.65
C LEU A 103 -40.90 -10.22 -30.22
N GLY A 104 -39.63 -9.95 -29.98
CA GLY A 104 -39.09 -9.59 -28.68
C GLY A 104 -38.14 -8.41 -28.72
N VAL A 105 -38.16 -7.65 -27.61
CA VAL A 105 -37.19 -6.59 -27.33
C VAL A 105 -36.71 -6.78 -25.89
N ASN A 106 -35.41 -6.59 -25.65
CA ASN A 106 -34.80 -6.70 -24.34
C ASN A 106 -33.72 -5.64 -24.13
N GLY A 107 -33.38 -5.41 -22.86
CA GLY A 107 -32.32 -4.52 -22.45
C GLY A 107 -31.59 -5.05 -21.23
N TYR A 108 -30.28 -4.78 -21.14
CA TYR A 108 -29.38 -5.30 -20.10
C TYR A 108 -28.41 -4.24 -19.62
N TYR A 109 -28.03 -4.42 -18.35
CA TYR A 109 -26.85 -3.82 -17.75
C TYR A 109 -25.92 -4.93 -17.30
N ASP A 110 -24.71 -4.92 -17.81
CA ASP A 110 -23.71 -5.94 -17.60
C ASP A 110 -22.53 -5.40 -16.82
N VAL A 111 -22.02 -6.16 -15.88
CA VAL A 111 -20.84 -5.87 -15.09
C VAL A 111 -19.91 -7.07 -15.14
N ASP A 112 -18.67 -6.88 -15.55
CA ASP A 112 -17.73 -7.96 -15.77
C ASP A 112 -16.31 -7.59 -15.34
N SER A 113 -15.67 -8.44 -14.53
CA SER A 113 -14.27 -8.33 -14.19
C SER A 113 -13.40 -9.26 -15.05
N THR A 114 -13.57 -9.18 -16.35
CA THR A 114 -12.89 -10.08 -17.33
C THR A 114 -11.37 -9.99 -17.26
N THR A 115 -10.83 -8.83 -16.89
CA THR A 115 -9.42 -8.63 -16.57
C THR A 115 -9.26 -8.44 -15.05
N SER A 116 -8.21 -7.80 -14.58
CA SER A 116 -8.08 -7.38 -13.18
C SER A 116 -8.97 -6.18 -12.80
N LYS A 117 -9.65 -5.58 -13.80
CA LYS A 117 -10.49 -4.39 -13.65
C LYS A 117 -11.95 -4.71 -13.94
N LEU A 118 -12.83 -3.85 -13.44
CA LEU A 118 -14.27 -3.96 -13.62
C LEU A 118 -14.72 -3.11 -14.80
N TYR A 119 -15.41 -3.74 -15.75
CA TYR A 119 -16.03 -3.08 -16.90
C TYR A 119 -17.54 -3.18 -16.84
N GLN A 120 -18.21 -2.23 -17.48
CA GLN A 120 -19.66 -2.11 -17.49
C GLN A 120 -20.13 -1.84 -18.91
N GLN A 121 -21.29 -2.40 -19.26
CA GLN A 121 -21.94 -2.09 -20.53
C GLN A 121 -23.46 -2.10 -20.41
N VAL A 122 -24.13 -1.41 -21.33
CA VAL A 122 -25.56 -1.58 -21.59
C VAL A 122 -25.74 -2.33 -22.90
N GLY A 123 -26.72 -3.22 -22.93
CA GLY A 123 -27.06 -4.00 -24.11
C GLY A 123 -28.53 -3.87 -24.49
N PHE A 124 -28.82 -3.95 -25.79
CA PHE A 124 -30.18 -3.99 -26.34
C PHE A 124 -30.29 -5.16 -27.30
N GLY A 125 -31.41 -5.90 -27.27
CA GLY A 125 -31.64 -7.03 -28.11
C GLY A 125 -32.99 -6.95 -28.85
N LEU A 126 -33.01 -7.48 -30.05
CA LEU A 126 -34.18 -7.68 -30.89
C LEU A 126 -34.28 -9.16 -31.23
N GLU A 127 -35.50 -9.72 -31.16
CA GLU A 127 -35.76 -11.12 -31.45
C GLU A 127 -36.95 -11.30 -32.41
N ALA A 128 -36.78 -12.19 -33.36
CA ALA A 128 -37.86 -12.69 -34.20
C ALA A 128 -37.81 -14.22 -34.20
N LEU A 129 -38.68 -14.85 -33.43
CA LEU A 129 -38.65 -16.28 -33.15
C LEU A 129 -39.86 -16.98 -33.81
N THR A 130 -39.60 -18.15 -34.36
CA THR A 130 -40.61 -19.00 -35.01
C THR A 130 -40.64 -20.37 -34.31
N ARG A 131 -41.60 -21.21 -34.67
CA ARG A 131 -41.63 -22.63 -34.20
C ARG A 131 -40.44 -23.46 -34.72
N PHE A 132 -39.71 -22.99 -35.73
CA PHE A 132 -38.58 -23.70 -36.34
C PHE A 132 -37.22 -23.17 -35.92
N GLY A 133 -37.16 -22.06 -35.18
CA GLY A 133 -35.94 -21.38 -34.79
C GLY A 133 -36.15 -19.85 -34.70
N GLY A 134 -35.10 -19.05 -34.87
CA GLY A 134 -35.23 -17.59 -34.75
C GLY A 134 -34.02 -16.82 -35.22
N VAL A 135 -34.19 -15.53 -35.27
CA VAL A 135 -33.11 -14.55 -35.49
C VAL A 135 -33.05 -13.63 -34.28
N THR A 136 -31.84 -13.47 -33.73
CA THR A 136 -31.55 -12.51 -32.66
C THR A 136 -30.49 -11.51 -33.10
N SER A 137 -30.61 -10.28 -32.65
CA SER A 137 -29.60 -9.25 -32.88
C SER A 137 -29.40 -8.46 -31.60
N ASN A 138 -28.16 -8.37 -31.14
CA ASN A 138 -27.80 -7.69 -29.90
C ASN A 138 -26.79 -6.57 -30.17
N PHE A 139 -26.93 -5.48 -29.44
CA PHE A 139 -26.08 -4.30 -29.49
C PHE A 139 -25.51 -4.05 -28.11
N TYR A 140 -24.21 -3.72 -28.04
CA TYR A 140 -23.44 -3.59 -26.78
C TYR A 140 -22.73 -2.24 -26.76
N PHE A 141 -22.87 -1.50 -25.66
CA PHE A 141 -22.29 -0.18 -25.46
C PHE A 141 -21.62 -0.11 -24.09
N PRO A 142 -20.26 -0.08 -24.03
CA PRO A 142 -19.55 0.17 -22.78
C PRO A 142 -19.99 1.49 -22.15
N VAL A 143 -20.05 1.53 -20.82
CA VAL A 143 -20.40 2.70 -20.04
C VAL A 143 -19.43 2.84 -18.86
N GLY A 144 -19.22 4.10 -18.42
CA GLY A 144 -18.26 4.39 -17.37
C GLY A 144 -16.82 4.43 -17.88
N ASN A 145 -15.88 3.88 -17.12
CA ASN A 145 -14.46 3.84 -17.49
C ASN A 145 -14.17 2.61 -18.37
N ASP A 146 -14.18 2.81 -19.67
CA ASP A 146 -14.03 1.77 -20.70
C ASP A 146 -12.57 1.53 -21.14
N ASP A 147 -11.64 2.44 -20.80
CA ASP A 147 -10.19 2.30 -21.06
C ASP A 147 -9.43 2.35 -19.73
N GLN A 148 -8.85 1.24 -19.30
CA GLN A 148 -8.24 1.09 -17.98
C GLN A 148 -6.83 0.51 -18.06
N THR A 149 -5.92 1.06 -17.25
CA THR A 149 -4.57 0.52 -17.08
C THR A 149 -4.63 -0.80 -16.28
N LEU A 150 -4.18 -1.88 -16.91
CA LEU A 150 -4.10 -3.22 -16.33
C LEU A 150 -2.77 -3.46 -15.64
N LEU A 151 -1.67 -3.10 -16.31
CA LEU A 151 -0.30 -3.20 -15.83
C LEU A 151 0.49 -1.99 -16.31
N GLN A 152 1.31 -1.48 -15.42
CA GLN A 152 2.27 -0.44 -15.70
C GLN A 152 3.60 -0.86 -15.09
N HIS A 153 4.63 -0.96 -15.91
CA HIS A 153 5.95 -1.43 -15.48
C HIS A 153 7.04 -0.59 -16.13
N ARG A 154 8.01 -0.17 -15.31
CA ARG A 154 9.25 0.44 -15.78
C ARG A 154 10.40 -0.54 -15.64
N SER A 155 11.31 -0.53 -16.59
CA SER A 155 12.49 -1.38 -16.64
C SER A 155 13.68 -0.62 -17.24
N ASN A 156 14.86 -1.25 -17.25
CA ASN A 156 16.07 -0.70 -17.86
C ASN A 156 16.41 0.73 -17.39
N GLY A 157 16.29 0.98 -16.08
CA GLY A 157 16.71 2.24 -15.49
C GLY A 157 18.18 2.52 -15.78
N ARG A 158 18.50 3.72 -16.25
CA ARG A 158 19.87 4.14 -16.57
C ARG A 158 20.05 5.63 -16.42
N PHE A 159 21.26 6.02 -16.08
CA PHE A 159 21.69 7.39 -16.21
C PHE A 159 22.19 7.66 -17.63
N GLU A 160 21.76 8.76 -18.21
CA GLU A 160 22.25 9.24 -19.49
C GLU A 160 22.35 10.77 -19.46
N GLY A 161 23.56 11.29 -19.59
CA GLY A 161 23.80 12.70 -19.37
C GLY A 161 23.46 13.13 -17.94
N ASN A 162 22.50 14.03 -17.80
CA ASN A 162 21.98 14.51 -16.51
C ASN A 162 20.56 14.03 -16.21
N ARG A 163 20.13 12.95 -16.85
CA ARG A 163 18.76 12.42 -16.80
C ARG A 163 18.74 11.00 -16.23
N ILE A 164 17.61 10.64 -15.67
CA ILE A 164 17.28 9.25 -15.32
C ILE A 164 16.24 8.79 -16.33
N LEU A 165 16.57 7.76 -17.11
CA LEU A 165 15.73 7.23 -18.17
C LEU A 165 15.30 5.79 -17.87
N PHE A 166 14.10 5.46 -18.29
CA PHE A 166 13.52 4.12 -18.18
C PHE A 166 12.85 3.70 -19.49
N ASP A 167 12.69 2.40 -19.67
CA ASP A 167 11.76 1.86 -20.63
C ASP A 167 10.43 1.59 -19.93
N ASN A 168 9.33 1.91 -20.58
CA ASN A 168 7.99 1.78 -20.05
C ASN A 168 7.20 0.73 -20.82
N LEU A 169 6.52 -0.16 -20.10
CA LEU A 169 5.50 -1.04 -20.62
C LEU A 169 4.17 -0.71 -19.96
N LEU A 170 3.22 -0.26 -20.76
CA LEU A 170 1.86 0.03 -20.34
C LEU A 170 0.92 -0.98 -21.00
N LEU A 171 0.24 -1.79 -20.21
CA LEU A 171 -0.84 -2.66 -20.69
C LEU A 171 -2.17 -2.01 -20.33
N GLN A 172 -2.96 -1.69 -21.34
CA GLN A 172 -4.29 -1.14 -21.20
C GLN A 172 -5.34 -2.12 -21.70
N GLY A 173 -6.49 -2.15 -21.02
CA GLY A 173 -7.66 -2.91 -21.45
C GLY A 173 -8.78 -1.97 -21.82
N GLN A 174 -9.28 -2.09 -23.06
CA GLN A 174 -10.37 -1.27 -23.56
C GLN A 174 -11.62 -2.11 -23.82
N ALA A 175 -12.74 -1.77 -23.16
CA ALA A 175 -14.03 -2.37 -23.43
C ALA A 175 -14.56 -1.91 -24.78
N MET A 176 -15.11 -2.86 -25.54
CA MET A 176 -15.49 -2.64 -26.93
C MET A 176 -17.02 -2.57 -27.09
N ARG A 177 -17.50 -1.60 -27.87
CA ARG A 177 -18.88 -1.61 -28.35
C ARG A 177 -19.05 -2.68 -29.42
N GLY A 178 -20.21 -3.30 -29.51
CA GLY A 178 -20.38 -4.39 -30.45
C GLY A 178 -21.79 -4.64 -30.91
N VAL A 179 -21.87 -5.53 -31.87
CA VAL A 179 -23.12 -6.08 -32.40
C VAL A 179 -22.91 -7.57 -32.68
N ASP A 180 -23.92 -8.38 -32.36
CA ASP A 180 -24.00 -9.74 -32.86
C ASP A 180 -25.36 -9.99 -33.54
N VAL A 181 -25.37 -10.94 -34.47
CA VAL A 181 -26.57 -11.44 -35.14
C VAL A 181 -26.45 -12.96 -35.20
N ALA A 182 -27.47 -13.66 -34.76
CA ALA A 182 -27.50 -15.11 -34.76
C ALA A 182 -28.81 -15.65 -35.37
N LEU A 183 -28.67 -16.70 -36.16
CA LEU A 183 -29.76 -17.53 -36.68
C LEU A 183 -29.74 -18.88 -35.98
N SER A 184 -30.83 -19.25 -35.34
CA SER A 184 -31.02 -20.56 -34.73
C SER A 184 -32.08 -21.39 -35.46
N LEU A 185 -31.86 -22.70 -35.52
CA LEU A 185 -32.75 -23.62 -36.18
C LEU A 185 -32.88 -24.91 -35.34
N PHE A 186 -34.10 -25.36 -35.09
CA PHE A 186 -34.35 -26.68 -34.52
C PHE A 186 -34.14 -27.76 -35.58
N VAL A 187 -33.38 -28.78 -35.23
CA VAL A 187 -33.07 -29.88 -36.12
C VAL A 187 -34.32 -30.76 -36.26
N PRO A 188 -34.77 -31.07 -37.52
CA PRO A 188 -35.93 -31.93 -37.75
C PRO A 188 -35.60 -33.40 -37.46
N GLY A 189 -36.62 -34.19 -37.08
CA GLY A 189 -36.53 -35.62 -36.81
C GLY A 189 -36.91 -35.97 -35.34
N GLU A 190 -37.44 -37.16 -35.13
CA GLU A 190 -37.96 -37.58 -33.82
C GLU A 190 -36.90 -37.47 -32.70
N PHE A 191 -35.70 -38.00 -32.91
CA PHE A 191 -34.60 -37.91 -31.93
C PHE A 191 -34.22 -36.45 -31.65
N ALA A 192 -34.10 -35.61 -32.67
CA ALA A 192 -33.70 -34.21 -32.47
C ALA A 192 -34.80 -33.39 -31.78
N GLN A 193 -36.05 -33.71 -32.00
CA GLN A 193 -37.19 -33.07 -31.34
C GLN A 193 -37.30 -33.54 -29.87
N GLU A 194 -37.12 -34.84 -29.58
CA GLU A 194 -37.08 -35.38 -28.20
C GLU A 194 -35.97 -34.71 -27.38
N HIS A 195 -34.80 -34.54 -27.96
CA HIS A 195 -33.64 -33.92 -27.29
C HIS A 195 -33.55 -32.40 -27.53
N GLN A 196 -34.55 -31.81 -28.18
CA GLN A 196 -34.62 -30.35 -28.45
C GLN A 196 -33.33 -29.79 -29.09
N ILE A 197 -32.77 -30.53 -30.02
CA ILE A 197 -31.50 -30.12 -30.65
C ILE A 197 -31.69 -28.85 -31.51
N GLU A 198 -30.93 -27.83 -31.15
CA GLU A 198 -30.89 -26.55 -31.84
C GLU A 198 -29.46 -26.26 -32.35
N VAL A 199 -29.35 -25.75 -33.57
CA VAL A 199 -28.09 -25.27 -34.16
C VAL A 199 -28.20 -23.77 -34.34
N THR A 200 -27.24 -23.04 -33.76
CA THR A 200 -27.15 -21.60 -33.92
C THR A 200 -25.89 -21.24 -34.68
N SER A 201 -26.04 -20.38 -35.71
CA SER A 201 -24.93 -19.75 -36.42
C SER A 201 -25.02 -18.25 -36.25
N GLY A 202 -23.93 -17.61 -35.82
CA GLY A 202 -23.87 -16.19 -35.54
C GLY A 202 -22.63 -15.52 -36.05
N TRP A 203 -22.77 -14.23 -36.32
CA TRP A 203 -21.67 -13.32 -36.62
C TRP A 203 -21.64 -12.24 -35.55
N TYR A 204 -20.45 -11.80 -35.18
CA TYR A 204 -20.25 -10.70 -34.26
C TYR A 204 -19.14 -9.75 -34.70
N GLN A 205 -19.29 -8.48 -34.34
CA GLN A 205 -18.27 -7.45 -34.49
C GLN A 205 -18.17 -6.60 -33.24
N PHE A 206 -16.94 -6.39 -32.79
CA PHE A 206 -16.63 -5.49 -31.70
C PHE A 206 -15.60 -4.46 -32.13
N GLN A 207 -15.75 -3.21 -31.67
CA GLN A 207 -14.88 -2.11 -32.07
C GLN A 207 -14.66 -1.12 -30.90
N ALA A 208 -13.48 -0.51 -30.88
CA ALA A 208 -13.12 0.57 -29.97
C ALA A 208 -12.21 1.58 -30.67
N SER A 209 -12.07 2.79 -30.11
CA SER A 209 -11.41 3.90 -30.80
C SER A 209 -9.90 3.69 -31.01
N ASN A 210 -9.24 2.95 -30.14
CA ASN A 210 -7.77 2.84 -30.13
C ASN A 210 -7.26 1.43 -30.40
N THR A 211 -8.11 0.54 -30.89
CA THR A 211 -7.76 -0.85 -31.18
C THR A 211 -8.36 -1.29 -32.51
N GLU A 212 -7.80 -2.33 -33.11
CA GLU A 212 -8.37 -2.98 -34.27
C GLU A 212 -9.70 -3.64 -33.92
N ASN A 213 -10.63 -3.66 -34.88
CA ASN A 213 -11.92 -4.32 -34.74
C ASN A 213 -11.74 -5.83 -34.58
N ILE A 214 -12.65 -6.46 -33.84
CA ILE A 214 -12.77 -7.91 -33.74
C ILE A 214 -13.98 -8.33 -34.56
N ASN A 215 -13.78 -9.15 -35.58
CA ASN A 215 -14.85 -9.74 -36.40
C ASN A 215 -14.77 -11.25 -36.25
N GLY A 216 -15.90 -11.88 -35.96
CA GLY A 216 -15.89 -13.32 -35.77
C GLY A 216 -17.23 -13.99 -36.08
N PHE A 217 -17.19 -15.30 -36.02
CA PHE A 217 -18.37 -16.13 -36.14
C PHE A 217 -18.50 -17.14 -35.01
N ARG A 218 -19.71 -17.58 -34.74
CA ARG A 218 -20.08 -18.61 -33.76
C ARG A 218 -20.93 -19.67 -34.46
N ILE A 219 -20.63 -20.94 -34.21
CA ILE A 219 -21.49 -22.07 -34.49
C ILE A 219 -21.68 -22.81 -33.16
N GLN A 220 -22.92 -23.08 -32.78
CA GLN A 220 -23.27 -23.68 -31.53
C GLN A 220 -24.33 -24.76 -31.72
N VAL A 221 -24.22 -25.85 -30.99
CA VAL A 221 -25.23 -26.92 -30.93
C VAL A 221 -25.62 -27.07 -29.46
N ASP A 222 -26.91 -26.97 -29.21
CA ASP A 222 -27.52 -27.16 -27.92
C ASP A 222 -28.48 -28.34 -27.97
N GLY A 223 -28.60 -29.08 -26.85
CA GLY A 223 -29.58 -30.17 -26.75
C GLY A 223 -29.78 -30.65 -25.32
N GLU A 224 -30.95 -31.16 -25.03
CA GLU A 224 -31.26 -31.83 -23.75
C GLU A 224 -30.75 -33.27 -23.78
N ILE A 225 -29.81 -33.61 -22.87
CA ILE A 225 -29.30 -34.99 -22.71
C ILE A 225 -30.34 -35.84 -21.95
N VAL A 226 -30.90 -35.28 -20.91
CA VAL A 226 -32.02 -35.81 -20.12
C VAL A 226 -32.91 -34.63 -19.72
N PRO A 227 -34.16 -34.85 -19.34
CA PRO A 227 -35.06 -33.75 -18.95
C PRO A 227 -34.40 -32.77 -17.97
N SER A 228 -34.43 -31.49 -18.27
CA SER A 228 -33.83 -30.40 -17.51
C SER A 228 -32.30 -30.30 -17.56
N VAL A 229 -31.57 -31.20 -18.18
CA VAL A 229 -30.10 -31.10 -18.33
C VAL A 229 -29.75 -30.83 -19.78
N ASN A 230 -29.20 -29.66 -20.03
CA ASN A 230 -28.82 -29.20 -21.36
C ASN A 230 -27.31 -29.24 -21.54
N ALA A 231 -26.84 -29.79 -22.67
CA ALA A 231 -25.46 -29.72 -23.11
C ALA A 231 -25.32 -28.78 -24.28
N GLN A 232 -24.17 -28.11 -24.35
CA GLN A 232 -23.82 -27.14 -25.37
C GLN A 232 -22.43 -27.39 -25.87
N VAL A 233 -22.25 -27.33 -27.17
CA VAL A 233 -20.94 -27.27 -27.81
C VAL A 233 -20.93 -26.04 -28.72
N ALA A 234 -19.96 -25.15 -28.56
CA ALA A 234 -19.82 -24.01 -29.42
C ALA A 234 -18.38 -23.87 -29.97
N VAL A 235 -18.30 -23.46 -31.23
CA VAL A 235 -17.05 -23.09 -31.90
C VAL A 235 -17.13 -21.62 -32.23
N THR A 236 -16.14 -20.86 -31.85
CA THR A 236 -16.00 -19.44 -32.19
C THR A 236 -14.65 -19.21 -32.84
N SER A 237 -14.56 -18.23 -33.73
CA SER A 237 -13.29 -17.86 -34.34
C SER A 237 -13.30 -16.38 -34.71
N ASP A 238 -12.26 -15.67 -34.30
CA ASP A 238 -11.98 -14.30 -34.69
C ASP A 238 -10.46 -14.05 -34.70
N GLU A 239 -10.07 -12.85 -35.09
CA GLU A 239 -8.66 -12.48 -35.24
C GLU A 239 -7.94 -12.24 -33.93
N TYR A 240 -8.67 -12.00 -32.81
CA TYR A 240 -8.07 -11.66 -31.53
C TYR A 240 -8.05 -12.83 -30.55
N PHE A 241 -9.19 -13.51 -30.36
CA PHE A 241 -9.28 -14.67 -29.46
C PHE A 241 -8.92 -15.98 -30.18
N GLY A 242 -8.80 -15.96 -31.51
CA GLY A 242 -8.51 -17.14 -32.32
C GLY A 242 -9.66 -18.14 -32.40
N PRO A 243 -9.41 -19.35 -32.90
CA PRO A 243 -10.39 -20.44 -32.91
C PRO A 243 -10.52 -21.06 -31.52
N ASN A 244 -11.72 -21.07 -30.98
CA ASN A 244 -12.02 -21.64 -29.66
C ASN A 244 -13.16 -22.64 -29.74
N VAL A 245 -13.09 -23.65 -28.88
CA VAL A 245 -14.18 -24.61 -28.65
C VAL A 245 -14.60 -24.51 -27.20
N SER A 246 -15.88 -24.36 -26.93
CA SER A 246 -16.41 -24.37 -25.57
C SER A 246 -17.43 -25.50 -25.38
N LEU A 247 -17.46 -26.04 -24.17
CA LEU A 247 -18.38 -27.09 -23.74
C LEU A 247 -19.19 -26.59 -22.55
N GLY A 248 -20.49 -26.60 -22.65
CA GLY A 248 -21.40 -26.18 -21.58
C GLY A 248 -22.29 -27.34 -21.10
N LEU A 249 -22.51 -27.33 -19.80
CA LEU A 249 -23.51 -28.17 -19.17
C LEU A 249 -24.34 -27.31 -18.21
N SER A 250 -25.67 -27.39 -18.31
CA SER A 250 -26.56 -26.65 -17.43
C SER A 250 -27.76 -27.48 -16.99
N TRP A 251 -28.20 -27.28 -15.76
CA TRP A 251 -29.40 -27.82 -15.19
C TRP A 251 -30.44 -26.71 -15.05
N ARG A 252 -31.64 -26.94 -15.66
CA ARG A 252 -32.80 -26.04 -15.58
C ARG A 252 -33.70 -26.46 -14.42
N PHE A 253 -34.24 -25.47 -13.73
CA PHE A 253 -35.21 -25.65 -12.65
C PHE A 253 -36.28 -24.56 -12.75
N GLY A 254 -37.42 -24.80 -12.12
CA GLY A 254 -38.54 -23.86 -12.10
C GLY A 254 -39.84 -24.51 -12.49
N ASN A 255 -40.70 -23.78 -13.19
CA ASN A 255 -42.05 -24.24 -13.51
C ASN A 255 -42.00 -25.34 -14.57
N GLN A 256 -42.30 -26.56 -14.16
CA GLN A 256 -42.35 -27.71 -15.04
C GLN A 256 -43.52 -27.59 -16.03
N GLY A 257 -43.22 -27.66 -17.28
CA GLY A 257 -44.20 -27.66 -18.37
C GLY A 257 -43.94 -26.57 -19.42
N LEU A 258 -42.74 -26.60 -20.03
CA LEU A 258 -42.62 -25.98 -21.34
C LEU A 258 -43.61 -26.70 -22.27
N PRO A 259 -44.43 -25.95 -23.05
CA PRO A 259 -45.25 -26.57 -24.07
C PRO A 259 -44.34 -27.39 -24.99
N GLU A 260 -44.72 -28.65 -25.24
CA GLU A 260 -43.86 -29.59 -25.97
C GLU A 260 -43.51 -29.13 -27.38
N ASN A 261 -44.33 -28.31 -27.98
CA ASN A 261 -44.05 -27.72 -29.29
C ASN A 261 -44.81 -26.38 -29.48
N GLY A 262 -44.21 -25.42 -30.17
CA GLY A 262 -44.92 -24.26 -30.67
C GLY A 262 -44.33 -22.93 -30.27
N LEU A 263 -45.01 -21.86 -30.66
CA LEU A 263 -44.63 -20.45 -30.44
C LEU A 263 -44.70 -20.03 -28.97
N GLU A 264 -45.57 -20.68 -28.17
CA GLU A 264 -45.64 -20.44 -26.72
C GLU A 264 -44.32 -20.75 -26.00
N ARG A 265 -43.57 -21.76 -26.46
CA ARG A 265 -42.22 -22.05 -25.97
C ARG A 265 -41.27 -20.91 -26.19
N GLN A 266 -41.35 -20.24 -27.33
CA GLN A 266 -40.50 -19.12 -27.69
C GLN A 266 -40.77 -17.87 -26.81
N LEU A 267 -41.97 -17.72 -26.26
CA LEU A 267 -42.30 -16.67 -25.30
C LEU A 267 -41.48 -16.78 -24.02
N ARG A 268 -41.10 -17.99 -23.60
CA ARG A 268 -40.42 -18.29 -22.32
C ARG A 268 -38.95 -18.68 -22.48
N ARG A 269 -38.39 -18.54 -23.68
CA ARG A 269 -36.99 -18.88 -23.96
C ARG A 269 -36.04 -17.93 -23.25
N PHE A 270 -34.91 -18.44 -22.70
CA PHE A 270 -33.80 -17.60 -22.28
C PHE A 270 -33.26 -16.78 -23.46
N VAL A 271 -32.79 -15.55 -23.18
CA VAL A 271 -32.29 -14.66 -24.24
C VAL A 271 -30.96 -15.19 -24.80
N ASP A 272 -30.82 -15.25 -26.12
CA ASP A 272 -29.55 -15.58 -26.79
C ASP A 272 -28.75 -14.30 -27.04
N ARG A 273 -27.66 -14.14 -26.26
CA ARG A 273 -26.78 -12.98 -26.36
C ARG A 273 -25.36 -13.30 -25.85
N ASN A 274 -24.40 -12.43 -26.13
CA ASN A 274 -23.13 -12.46 -25.43
C ASN A 274 -23.28 -11.81 -24.04
N TYR A 275 -22.95 -12.55 -22.98
CA TYR A 275 -23.06 -12.11 -21.60
C TYR A 275 -21.77 -11.50 -21.05
N ASN A 276 -20.63 -11.63 -21.75
CA ASN A 276 -19.35 -11.08 -21.33
C ASN A 276 -19.15 -9.66 -21.89
N VAL A 277 -18.51 -8.80 -21.12
CA VAL A 277 -17.97 -7.55 -21.67
C VAL A 277 -16.70 -7.87 -22.44
N ILE A 278 -16.68 -7.53 -23.73
CA ILE A 278 -15.51 -7.75 -24.58
C ILE A 278 -14.49 -6.68 -24.32
N VAL A 279 -13.30 -7.09 -23.88
CA VAL A 279 -12.16 -6.21 -23.61
C VAL A 279 -10.98 -6.64 -24.46
N LYS A 280 -10.40 -5.69 -25.19
CA LYS A 280 -9.15 -5.90 -25.91
C LYS A 280 -8.00 -5.27 -25.19
N GLU A 281 -6.95 -6.03 -24.97
CA GLU A 281 -5.72 -5.56 -24.35
C GLU A 281 -4.80 -4.93 -25.41
N ARG A 282 -4.17 -3.83 -25.05
CA ARG A 282 -3.20 -3.10 -25.86
C ARG A 282 -1.94 -2.87 -25.04
N ALA A 283 -0.82 -3.30 -25.57
CA ALA A 283 0.49 -3.01 -24.97
C ALA A 283 1.11 -1.79 -25.69
N GLU A 284 1.50 -0.80 -24.92
CA GLU A 284 2.29 0.33 -25.36
C GLU A 284 3.65 0.28 -24.70
N SER A 285 4.70 0.36 -25.47
CA SER A 285 6.08 0.45 -24.99
C SER A 285 6.70 1.77 -25.42
N GLY A 286 7.39 2.40 -24.50
CA GLY A 286 8.20 3.58 -24.74
C GLY A 286 9.63 3.32 -24.27
N THR A 287 10.62 3.84 -24.96
CA THR A 287 12.03 3.85 -24.54
C THR A 287 12.44 5.26 -24.18
N ASP A 288 13.48 5.38 -23.36
CA ASP A 288 14.07 6.67 -23.00
C ASP A 288 13.10 7.65 -22.30
N ILE A 289 12.18 7.11 -21.51
CA ILE A 289 11.21 7.91 -20.75
C ILE A 289 11.90 8.51 -19.52
N PRO A 290 11.96 9.86 -19.38
CA PRO A 290 12.58 10.49 -18.23
C PRO A 290 11.74 10.35 -16.95
N LEU A 291 12.42 10.41 -15.80
CA LEU A 291 11.79 10.51 -14.50
C LEU A 291 11.33 11.95 -14.24
N ILE A 292 10.07 12.14 -13.88
CA ILE A 292 9.46 13.46 -13.67
C ILE A 292 9.33 13.75 -12.18
N ASN A 293 9.85 14.87 -11.73
CA ASN A 293 9.70 15.35 -10.36
C ASN A 293 8.24 15.84 -10.14
N PRO A 294 7.47 15.24 -9.24
CA PRO A 294 6.06 15.59 -9.03
C PRO A 294 5.87 17.00 -8.45
N LEU A 295 6.90 17.57 -7.78
CA LEU A 295 6.82 18.90 -7.19
C LEU A 295 6.96 20.02 -8.24
N THR A 296 7.76 19.76 -9.28
CA THR A 296 8.07 20.76 -10.32
C THR A 296 7.39 20.48 -11.65
N GLY A 297 6.94 19.24 -11.89
CA GLY A 297 6.43 18.77 -13.19
C GLY A 297 7.52 18.73 -14.28
N GLN A 298 8.82 18.79 -13.89
CA GLN A 298 9.97 18.77 -14.79
C GLN A 298 10.78 17.49 -14.61
N GLU A 299 11.65 17.18 -15.57
CA GLU A 299 12.60 16.08 -15.43
C GLU A 299 13.56 16.34 -14.27
N TYR A 300 13.90 15.32 -13.49
CA TYR A 300 14.95 15.42 -12.49
C TYR A 300 16.29 15.74 -13.15
N VAL A 301 16.95 16.79 -12.66
CA VAL A 301 18.32 17.15 -13.07
C VAL A 301 19.31 16.49 -12.12
N VAL A 302 19.98 15.44 -12.60
CA VAL A 302 21.03 14.73 -11.85
C VAL A 302 22.40 15.26 -12.24
N ARG A 303 23.19 15.66 -11.25
CA ARG A 303 24.61 15.99 -11.43
C ARG A 303 25.46 14.91 -10.80
N HIS A 304 26.34 14.35 -11.60
CA HIS A 304 27.22 13.28 -11.18
C HIS A 304 28.54 13.82 -10.67
N VAL A 305 29.05 13.24 -9.57
CA VAL A 305 30.32 13.61 -8.93
C VAL A 305 31.18 12.37 -8.75
N SER A 306 32.47 12.49 -9.10
CA SER A 306 33.46 11.45 -8.85
C SER A 306 34.81 12.10 -8.55
N SER A 307 35.46 11.71 -7.45
CA SER A 307 36.81 12.22 -7.10
C SER A 307 37.90 11.83 -8.11
N ALA A 308 37.64 10.84 -8.98
CA ALA A 308 38.53 10.45 -10.06
C ALA A 308 38.44 11.36 -11.29
N ALA A 309 37.44 12.27 -11.37
CA ALA A 309 37.27 13.19 -12.47
C ALA A 309 38.29 14.31 -12.42
N ILE A 310 38.78 14.74 -13.59
CA ILE A 310 39.75 15.87 -13.70
C ILE A 310 39.01 17.17 -13.99
N ALA A 311 38.08 17.15 -14.93
CA ALA A 311 37.21 18.27 -15.27
C ALA A 311 36.04 17.69 -16.08
N GLY A 312 34.88 17.63 -15.49
CA GLY A 312 33.70 17.04 -16.12
C GLY A 312 32.60 18.06 -16.36
N ALA A 313 31.58 17.63 -17.08
CA ALA A 313 30.36 18.40 -17.35
C ALA A 313 29.23 18.10 -16.32
N GLY A 314 29.47 17.20 -15.36
CA GLY A 314 28.52 16.77 -14.37
C GLY A 314 27.48 15.77 -14.90
N THR A 315 27.79 15.10 -16.01
CA THR A 315 26.99 14.01 -16.56
C THR A 315 27.45 12.66 -16.02
N ALA A 316 26.65 11.62 -16.22
CA ALA A 316 27.03 10.27 -15.84
C ALA A 316 28.36 9.82 -16.50
N GLU A 317 28.57 10.17 -17.75
CA GLU A 317 29.76 9.83 -18.54
C GLU A 317 30.96 10.77 -18.26
N SER A 318 30.71 11.95 -17.71
CA SER A 318 31.72 12.99 -17.44
C SER A 318 31.38 13.72 -16.13
N PRO A 319 31.54 13.08 -14.97
CA PRO A 319 31.14 13.65 -13.68
C PRO A 319 32.02 14.84 -13.26
N PHE A 320 31.50 15.71 -12.41
CA PHE A 320 32.28 16.74 -11.74
C PHE A 320 33.27 16.13 -10.73
N ALA A 321 34.33 16.84 -10.43
CA ALA A 321 35.30 16.43 -9.41
C ALA A 321 34.88 16.83 -7.98
N SER A 322 33.89 17.71 -7.82
CA SER A 322 33.46 18.27 -6.53
C SER A 322 31.94 18.43 -6.43
N ILE A 323 31.40 18.33 -5.21
CA ILE A 323 29.99 18.55 -4.92
C ILE A 323 29.63 20.03 -5.13
N ALA A 324 30.52 20.95 -4.75
CA ALA A 324 30.32 22.37 -4.97
C ALA A 324 30.12 22.73 -6.46
N ALA A 325 30.83 22.07 -7.38
CA ALA A 325 30.60 22.24 -8.81
C ALA A 325 29.22 21.74 -9.26
N ALA A 326 28.76 20.63 -8.71
CA ALA A 326 27.44 20.11 -8.99
C ALA A 326 26.32 21.04 -8.48
N GLN A 327 26.46 21.59 -7.28
CA GLN A 327 25.53 22.58 -6.72
C GLN A 327 25.50 23.86 -7.58
N GLY A 328 26.67 24.37 -7.96
CA GLY A 328 26.79 25.58 -8.82
C GLY A 328 26.19 25.39 -10.22
N ALA A 329 26.04 24.14 -10.69
CA ALA A 329 25.45 23.82 -11.98
C ALA A 329 23.92 23.60 -11.91
N GLY A 330 23.29 23.76 -10.75
CA GLY A 330 21.87 23.54 -10.51
C GLY A 330 21.50 22.05 -10.59
N ALA A 331 21.34 21.40 -9.45
CA ALA A 331 21.02 19.98 -9.34
C ALA A 331 19.85 19.79 -8.39
N ASP A 332 18.85 19.02 -8.82
CA ASP A 332 17.86 18.45 -7.90
C ASP A 332 18.48 17.29 -7.13
N VAL A 333 19.25 16.48 -7.84
CA VAL A 333 19.96 15.32 -7.31
C VAL A 333 21.46 15.43 -7.60
N ILE A 334 22.28 15.35 -6.57
CA ILE A 334 23.73 15.19 -6.69
C ILE A 334 24.03 13.72 -6.39
N PHE A 335 24.47 12.99 -7.43
CA PHE A 335 24.81 11.58 -7.30
C PHE A 335 26.33 11.41 -7.23
N VAL A 336 26.83 10.91 -6.11
CA VAL A 336 28.27 10.69 -5.88
C VAL A 336 28.60 9.23 -6.14
N HIS A 337 29.46 9.01 -7.16
CA HIS A 337 29.89 7.68 -7.56
C HIS A 337 30.71 6.97 -6.48
N GLY A 338 30.63 5.65 -6.47
CA GLY A 338 31.30 4.79 -5.52
C GLY A 338 32.82 4.97 -5.49
N SER A 339 33.42 4.66 -4.35
CA SER A 339 34.87 4.85 -4.09
C SER A 339 35.37 6.30 -4.17
N SER A 340 34.48 7.29 -4.32
CA SER A 340 34.86 8.70 -4.29
C SER A 340 35.24 9.13 -2.87
N THR A 341 36.30 9.95 -2.77
CA THR A 341 36.69 10.62 -1.53
C THR A 341 36.64 12.11 -1.75
N ILE A 342 35.71 12.80 -1.10
CA ILE A 342 35.43 14.23 -1.25
C ILE A 342 35.77 14.95 0.04
N ASN A 343 36.56 16.01 -0.05
CA ASN A 343 36.95 16.84 1.09
C ASN A 343 36.33 18.25 0.96
N GLU A 344 35.08 18.37 1.37
CA GLU A 344 34.29 19.59 1.27
C GLU A 344 33.34 19.71 2.48
N SER A 345 33.06 20.97 2.91
CA SER A 345 31.88 21.28 3.73
C SER A 345 30.70 21.55 2.80
N ILE A 346 29.62 20.84 3.01
CA ILE A 346 28.46 20.83 2.11
C ILE A 346 27.26 21.44 2.83
N THR A 347 26.65 22.45 2.23
CA THR A 347 25.33 22.95 2.65
C THR A 347 24.34 22.62 1.55
N LEU A 348 23.34 21.80 1.85
CA LEU A 348 22.29 21.44 0.88
C LEU A 348 21.36 22.63 0.65
N ALA A 349 20.87 22.77 -0.57
CA ALA A 349 19.77 23.68 -0.85
C ALA A 349 18.43 23.04 -0.42
N GLU A 350 17.39 23.85 -0.31
CA GLU A 350 16.03 23.37 -0.08
C GLU A 350 15.62 22.36 -1.17
N GLY A 351 15.07 21.21 -0.76
CA GLY A 351 14.68 20.12 -1.64
C GLY A 351 15.83 19.37 -2.33
N GLN A 352 17.07 19.73 -2.12
CA GLN A 352 18.22 19.11 -2.76
C GLN A 352 18.54 17.74 -2.17
N MET A 353 18.82 16.77 -3.03
CA MET A 353 19.19 15.42 -2.65
C MET A 353 20.66 15.16 -2.92
N LEU A 354 21.40 14.73 -1.89
CA LEU A 354 22.79 14.25 -1.99
C LEU A 354 22.79 12.74 -1.77
N LEU A 355 22.99 12.00 -2.85
CA LEU A 355 22.87 10.55 -2.89
C LEU A 355 24.22 9.92 -3.25
N GLY A 356 24.67 9.01 -2.43
CA GLY A 356 25.91 8.25 -2.66
C GLY A 356 25.63 6.84 -3.15
N ALA A 357 26.49 6.30 -3.99
CA ALA A 357 26.40 4.95 -4.54
C ALA A 357 26.45 3.82 -3.49
N GLY A 358 26.54 4.14 -2.20
CA GLY A 358 26.60 3.17 -1.11
C GLY A 358 25.24 2.60 -0.66
N ALA A 359 24.14 3.07 -1.23
CA ALA A 359 22.79 2.62 -0.91
C ALA A 359 21.90 2.61 -2.16
N GLU A 360 20.82 1.85 -2.10
CA GLU A 360 19.73 1.93 -3.06
C GLU A 360 18.89 3.20 -2.80
N HIS A 361 18.49 3.88 -3.85
CA HIS A 361 17.72 5.11 -3.75
C HIS A 361 16.43 5.04 -4.55
N THR A 362 15.36 5.54 -3.96
CA THR A 362 14.06 5.75 -4.63
C THR A 362 13.80 7.24 -4.81
N LEU A 363 13.28 7.62 -5.97
CA LEU A 363 12.71 8.94 -6.25
C LEU A 363 11.22 8.80 -6.57
N ILE A 364 10.46 9.84 -6.28
CA ILE A 364 9.03 9.87 -6.59
C ILE A 364 8.84 10.35 -8.02
N ASP A 365 8.14 9.59 -8.83
CA ASP A 365 7.72 9.97 -10.19
C ASP A 365 6.27 10.44 -10.17
N GLU A 366 5.94 11.46 -10.95
CA GLU A 366 4.59 12.01 -11.03
C GLU A 366 3.52 10.96 -11.42
N VAL A 367 3.87 9.99 -12.26
CA VAL A 367 2.93 9.00 -12.81
C VAL A 367 3.03 7.65 -12.09
N PHE A 368 4.24 7.23 -11.72
CA PHE A 368 4.53 5.88 -11.23
C PHE A 368 4.73 5.79 -9.71
N GLY A 369 4.81 6.92 -9.01
CA GLY A 369 5.13 6.95 -7.58
C GLY A 369 6.60 6.60 -7.33
N ASP A 370 6.87 5.78 -6.31
CA ASP A 370 8.23 5.41 -5.91
C ASP A 370 8.94 4.57 -6.97
N ILE A 371 10.06 5.06 -7.49
CA ILE A 371 10.87 4.41 -8.50
C ILE A 371 12.30 4.24 -7.97
N LEU A 372 12.79 3.01 -7.98
CA LEU A 372 14.19 2.71 -7.72
C LEU A 372 15.04 3.29 -8.87
N ILE A 373 15.99 4.19 -8.55
CA ILE A 373 16.88 4.74 -9.55
C ILE A 373 18.00 3.75 -9.88
N PRO A 374 18.68 3.92 -11.04
CA PRO A 374 19.76 3.02 -11.44
C PRO A 374 20.90 2.99 -10.41
N GLU A 375 21.45 1.80 -10.19
CA GLU A 375 22.66 1.64 -9.41
C GLU A 375 23.89 2.24 -10.13
N ASP A 376 24.93 2.57 -9.35
CA ASP A 376 26.20 3.00 -9.91
C ASP A 376 26.91 1.82 -10.61
N VAL A 377 27.23 2.02 -11.88
CA VAL A 377 28.00 1.04 -12.68
C VAL A 377 29.45 0.84 -12.18
N SER A 378 29.93 1.67 -11.28
CA SER A 378 31.31 1.63 -10.73
C SER A 378 31.52 0.62 -9.60
N GLY A 379 30.48 -0.14 -9.20
CA GLY A 379 30.62 -1.29 -8.33
C GLY A 379 30.55 -1.07 -6.83
N GLY A 380 29.52 -0.38 -6.35
CA GLY A 380 28.98 -0.57 -4.99
C GLY A 380 29.80 -0.15 -3.77
N ASN A 381 30.96 0.51 -3.91
CA ASN A 381 31.71 1.02 -2.77
C ASN A 381 31.12 2.34 -2.27
N VAL A 382 30.89 2.44 -0.97
CA VAL A 382 30.34 3.65 -0.34
C VAL A 382 31.29 4.83 -0.55
N PRO A 383 30.82 5.97 -1.08
CA PRO A 383 31.63 7.18 -1.16
C PRO A 383 31.89 7.76 0.22
N THR A 384 33.07 8.38 0.40
CA THR A 384 33.51 8.93 1.67
C THR A 384 33.61 10.45 1.61
N LEU A 385 32.96 11.11 2.56
CA LEU A 385 33.10 12.54 2.79
C LEU A 385 34.10 12.74 3.94
N ILE A 386 35.12 13.51 3.70
CA ILE A 386 36.13 13.91 4.68
C ILE A 386 36.02 15.40 4.88
N ASN A 387 35.91 15.86 6.12
CA ASN A 387 35.94 17.30 6.37
C ASN A 387 36.83 17.63 7.55
N SER A 388 37.88 18.35 7.29
CA SER A 388 38.82 18.80 8.28
C SER A 388 38.61 20.27 8.73
N ALA A 389 37.64 21.00 8.20
CA ALA A 389 37.52 22.44 8.44
C ALA A 389 36.36 22.80 9.39
N PHE A 390 35.14 22.27 9.16
CA PHE A 390 33.91 22.65 9.89
C PHE A 390 32.96 21.44 9.97
N ASN A 391 31.63 21.71 9.99
CA ASN A 391 30.61 20.65 9.84
C ASN A 391 30.74 20.03 8.44
N ALA A 392 30.59 18.71 8.35
CA ALA A 392 30.72 18.06 7.05
C ALA A 392 29.51 18.36 6.18
N ILE A 393 28.29 18.20 6.74
CA ILE A 393 27.05 18.44 6.01
C ILE A 393 26.12 19.30 6.87
N THR A 394 25.53 20.33 6.24
CA THR A 394 24.41 21.10 6.77
C THR A 394 23.17 20.81 5.90
N MET A 395 22.13 20.29 6.53
CA MET A 395 20.85 20.01 5.91
C MET A 395 20.02 21.28 5.70
N ASN A 396 18.98 21.20 4.88
CA ASN A 396 18.01 22.26 4.65
C ASN A 396 16.60 21.65 4.56
N ASN A 397 15.56 22.49 4.48
CA ASN A 397 14.18 22.05 4.33
C ASN A 397 14.02 21.08 3.17
N ASN A 398 13.27 20.00 3.38
CA ASN A 398 12.95 19.00 2.36
C ASN A 398 14.18 18.33 1.71
N SER A 399 15.39 18.48 2.29
CA SER A 399 16.63 17.92 1.73
C SER A 399 16.82 16.46 2.13
N ARG A 400 17.55 15.72 1.30
CA ARG A 400 17.84 14.30 1.54
C ARG A 400 19.33 14.02 1.43
N LEU A 401 19.84 13.24 2.39
CA LEU A 401 21.22 12.73 2.42
C LEU A 401 21.17 11.21 2.58
N SER A 402 21.84 10.46 1.72
CA SER A 402 21.83 8.99 1.82
C SER A 402 23.06 8.35 1.16
N GLY A 403 23.56 7.25 1.78
CA GLY A 403 24.54 6.36 1.17
C GLY A 403 26.01 6.81 1.30
N PHE A 404 26.46 7.34 2.45
CA PHE A 404 27.81 7.86 2.65
C PHE A 404 28.52 7.31 3.89
N ASN A 405 29.83 7.24 3.80
CA ASN A 405 30.72 7.31 4.95
C ASN A 405 31.15 8.77 5.19
N ILE A 406 31.08 9.26 6.43
CA ILE A 406 31.57 10.59 6.83
C ILE A 406 32.70 10.35 7.84
N THR A 407 33.87 10.93 7.60
CA THR A 407 35.04 10.61 8.40
C THR A 407 35.81 11.86 8.80
N ASN A 408 36.24 11.94 10.06
CA ASN A 408 37.12 13.01 10.59
C ASN A 408 36.55 14.43 10.38
N SER A 409 35.25 14.62 10.63
CA SER A 409 34.69 15.98 10.63
C SER A 409 35.21 16.78 11.81
N ASN A 410 35.65 18.03 11.58
CA ASN A 410 36.21 18.89 12.62
C ASN A 410 35.12 19.64 13.43
N GLY A 411 33.89 19.61 13.00
CA GLY A 411 32.69 20.01 13.73
C GLY A 411 31.73 18.85 13.85
N ALA A 412 30.43 19.10 13.86
CA ALA A 412 29.44 18.06 13.72
C ALA A 412 29.52 17.41 12.32
N SER A 413 29.32 16.09 12.25
CA SER A 413 29.29 15.45 10.94
C SER A 413 28.07 15.88 10.14
N ILE A 414 26.89 15.88 10.75
CA ILE A 414 25.65 16.33 10.11
C ILE A 414 24.92 17.29 11.05
N VAL A 415 24.47 18.41 10.50
CA VAL A 415 23.68 19.44 11.20
C VAL A 415 22.36 19.65 10.49
N ALA A 416 21.25 19.58 11.24
CA ALA A 416 19.93 20.02 10.84
C ALA A 416 19.43 21.04 11.86
N GLN A 417 19.25 22.30 11.47
CA GLN A 417 18.91 23.37 12.38
C GLN A 417 17.90 24.34 11.77
N GLY A 418 16.76 24.55 12.45
CA GLY A 418 15.71 25.43 12.00
C GLY A 418 15.06 24.99 10.68
N ILE A 419 14.86 23.68 10.49
CA ILE A 419 14.42 23.10 9.22
C ILE A 419 13.29 22.08 9.41
N GLU A 420 12.58 21.80 8.32
CA GLU A 420 11.46 20.87 8.25
C GLU A 420 11.69 19.74 7.23
N ASP A 421 11.06 18.60 7.44
CA ASP A 421 10.90 17.48 6.50
C ASP A 421 12.18 16.98 5.82
N PHE A 422 13.27 16.82 6.55
CA PHE A 422 14.52 16.29 6.03
C PHE A 422 14.64 14.77 6.18
N VAL A 423 15.45 14.13 5.33
CA VAL A 423 15.73 12.69 5.37
C VAL A 423 17.23 12.42 5.40
N ILE A 424 17.69 11.62 6.38
CA ILE A 424 19.07 11.15 6.47
C ILE A 424 19.04 9.62 6.58
N SER A 425 19.65 8.91 5.64
CA SER A 425 19.65 7.45 5.65
C SER A 425 20.96 6.81 5.20
N ASP A 426 21.22 5.61 5.68
CA ASP A 426 22.33 4.77 5.24
C ASP A 426 23.70 5.47 5.38
N ILE A 427 23.95 5.99 6.57
CA ILE A 427 25.13 6.80 6.89
C ILE A 427 25.99 6.09 7.95
N THR A 428 27.30 6.03 7.69
CA THR A 428 28.29 5.66 8.71
C THR A 428 29.19 6.86 9.00
N ILE A 429 29.21 7.29 10.26
CA ILE A 429 30.05 8.39 10.74
C ILE A 429 31.19 7.81 11.56
N ASN A 430 32.43 8.20 11.24
CA ASN A 430 33.61 7.73 11.96
C ASN A 430 34.44 8.92 12.46
N ASN A 431 34.82 8.90 13.73
CA ASN A 431 35.76 9.81 14.35
C ASN A 431 35.37 11.29 14.18
N PRO A 432 34.12 11.71 14.46
CA PRO A 432 33.75 13.14 14.46
C PRO A 432 34.38 13.84 15.68
N THR A 433 34.94 15.07 15.47
CA THR A 433 35.47 15.86 16.58
C THR A 433 34.36 16.57 17.36
N GLY A 434 33.26 16.93 16.70
CA GLY A 434 32.04 17.43 17.31
C GLY A 434 31.00 16.33 17.44
N PHE A 435 29.73 16.70 17.35
CA PHE A 435 28.63 15.76 17.35
C PHE A 435 28.63 14.85 16.10
N GLY A 436 28.22 13.61 16.26
CA GLY A 436 27.92 12.78 15.10
C GLY A 436 26.74 13.38 14.32
N LEU A 437 25.60 13.52 14.98
CA LEU A 437 24.42 14.24 14.49
C LEU A 437 24.04 15.36 15.46
N PHE A 438 23.74 16.53 14.93
CA PHE A 438 23.20 17.66 15.67
C PHE A 438 21.90 18.15 15.04
N LEU A 439 20.79 17.97 15.75
CA LEU A 439 19.46 18.40 15.34
C LEU A 439 18.95 19.44 16.34
N ASP A 440 18.53 20.61 15.87
CA ASP A 440 18.09 21.70 16.72
C ASP A 440 16.97 22.50 16.05
N ASP A 441 15.87 22.70 16.75
CA ASP A 441 14.73 23.45 16.24
C ASP A 441 14.23 22.86 14.90
N VAL A 442 13.90 21.55 14.90
CA VAL A 442 13.44 20.84 13.70
C VAL A 442 11.96 20.50 13.80
N ASP A 443 11.24 20.71 12.68
CA ASP A 443 9.82 20.38 12.53
C ASP A 443 9.68 19.18 11.60
N GLY A 444 9.76 17.98 12.19
CA GLY A 444 9.75 16.72 11.46
C GLY A 444 11.09 16.27 10.93
N GLY A 445 11.10 15.09 10.34
CA GLY A 445 12.27 14.48 9.71
C GLY A 445 12.37 12.98 9.90
N GLU A 446 13.25 12.36 9.14
CA GLU A 446 13.45 10.93 9.15
C GLU A 446 14.95 10.56 9.17
N LEU A 447 15.33 9.70 10.12
CA LEU A 447 16.67 9.13 10.25
C LEU A 447 16.57 7.61 10.11
N ARG A 448 17.37 6.99 9.22
CA ARG A 448 17.39 5.54 9.05
C ARG A 448 18.79 4.98 8.88
N ASN A 449 19.07 3.82 9.49
CA ASN A 449 20.30 3.06 9.29
C ASN A 449 21.55 3.94 9.51
N ILE A 450 21.67 4.53 10.68
CA ILE A 450 22.78 5.41 11.02
C ILE A 450 23.70 4.74 12.04
N THR A 451 24.99 4.71 11.75
CA THR A 451 26.03 4.22 12.66
C THR A 451 27.04 5.34 12.93
N ILE A 452 27.32 5.59 14.20
CA ILE A 452 28.30 6.58 14.64
C ILE A 452 29.37 5.90 15.48
N ASN A 453 30.62 6.04 15.12
CA ASN A 453 31.76 5.41 15.79
C ASN A 453 32.80 6.43 16.24
N ASP A 454 33.41 6.17 17.39
CA ASP A 454 34.60 6.90 17.90
C ASP A 454 34.39 8.41 17.99
N GLY A 455 33.20 8.88 18.41
CA GLY A 455 32.88 10.31 18.51
C GLY A 455 33.60 11.00 19.67
N HIS A 456 34.13 12.21 19.46
CA HIS A 456 34.76 13.00 20.52
C HIS A 456 33.78 13.88 21.33
N SER A 457 32.50 13.81 21.04
CA SER A 457 31.40 14.51 21.74
C SER A 457 30.19 13.57 21.86
N ASP A 458 28.95 14.10 21.98
CA ASP A 458 27.75 13.28 21.93
C ASP A 458 27.63 12.61 20.55
N GLY A 459 27.20 11.35 20.52
CA GLY A 459 26.93 10.68 19.26
C GLY A 459 25.80 11.36 18.52
N VAL A 460 24.66 11.52 19.17
CA VAL A 460 23.48 12.25 18.67
C VAL A 460 23.01 13.26 19.71
N HIS A 461 22.86 14.50 19.29
CA HIS A 461 22.30 15.57 20.11
C HIS A 461 21.08 16.18 19.44
N ILE A 462 19.92 16.03 20.05
CA ILE A 462 18.62 16.50 19.55
C ILE A 462 18.09 17.56 20.52
N ARG A 463 17.70 18.73 20.00
CA ARG A 463 17.10 19.80 20.79
C ARG A 463 15.85 20.34 20.11
N ASN A 464 14.88 20.74 20.91
CA ASN A 464 13.72 21.54 20.46
C ASN A 464 13.04 20.97 19.20
N VAL A 465 12.59 19.73 19.25
CA VAL A 465 11.78 19.14 18.17
C VAL A 465 10.33 19.61 18.34
N ASP A 466 9.72 20.11 17.25
CA ASP A 466 8.33 20.58 17.25
C ASP A 466 7.37 19.59 16.54
N GLY A 467 7.75 19.03 15.39
CA GLY A 467 6.96 18.02 14.67
C GLY A 467 7.27 16.59 15.07
N GLU A 468 7.11 15.65 14.13
CA GLU A 468 7.43 14.24 14.33
C GLU A 468 8.79 13.88 13.72
N LEU A 469 9.74 13.49 14.56
CA LEU A 469 11.04 12.96 14.16
C LEU A 469 11.03 11.43 14.29
N GLN A 470 11.13 10.72 13.16
CA GLN A 470 11.22 9.27 13.13
C GLN A 470 12.66 8.79 13.00
N ILE A 471 13.05 7.84 13.83
CA ILE A 471 14.42 7.29 13.87
C ILE A 471 14.34 5.77 13.82
N ALA A 472 14.96 5.15 12.82
CA ALA A 472 15.01 3.71 12.66
C ALA A 472 16.46 3.22 12.56
N ASN A 473 16.84 2.21 13.33
CA ASN A 473 18.17 1.60 13.33
C ASN A 473 19.31 2.62 13.56
N LEU A 474 19.39 3.14 14.78
CA LEU A 474 20.48 4.00 15.20
C LEU A 474 21.47 3.23 16.09
N VAL A 475 22.75 3.26 15.73
CA VAL A 475 23.85 2.67 16.51
C VAL A 475 24.89 3.75 16.83
N VAL A 476 25.25 3.87 18.11
CA VAL A 476 26.30 4.78 18.60
C VAL A 476 27.32 3.97 19.39
N ASN A 477 28.56 3.98 18.94
CA ASN A 477 29.68 3.29 19.56
C ASN A 477 30.76 4.29 19.99
N ASP A 478 31.31 4.11 21.20
CA ASP A 478 32.50 4.80 21.69
C ASP A 478 32.38 6.35 21.64
N ALA A 479 31.22 6.91 22.00
CA ALA A 479 31.05 8.36 22.08
C ALA A 479 31.73 8.91 23.34
N ALA A 480 32.55 9.97 23.22
CA ALA A 480 33.19 10.63 24.37
C ALA A 480 32.22 11.47 25.21
N GLY A 481 31.07 11.83 24.69
CA GLY A 481 29.95 12.43 25.39
C GLY A 481 28.83 11.42 25.65
N HIS A 482 27.57 11.87 25.58
CA HIS A 482 26.42 11.01 25.63
C HIS A 482 26.29 10.18 24.34
N GLY A 483 25.72 8.98 24.44
CA GLY A 483 25.35 8.22 23.25
C GLY A 483 24.28 8.97 22.45
N VAL A 484 23.10 9.16 23.05
CA VAL A 484 22.01 9.98 22.52
C VAL A 484 21.55 10.94 23.61
N ARG A 485 21.48 12.21 23.29
CA ARG A 485 20.97 13.26 24.15
C ARG A 485 19.80 13.99 23.52
N ILE A 486 18.67 14.06 24.23
CA ILE A 486 17.46 14.80 23.84
C ILE A 486 17.21 15.89 24.86
N GLN A 487 16.98 17.12 24.42
CA GLN A 487 16.81 18.25 25.31
C GLN A 487 15.75 19.24 24.80
N GLY A 488 14.73 19.48 25.62
CA GLY A 488 13.63 20.38 25.27
C GLY A 488 12.73 19.84 24.14
N GLY A 489 11.80 20.66 23.71
CA GLY A 489 10.86 20.37 22.63
C GLY A 489 9.49 19.86 23.12
N GLN A 490 8.50 20.10 22.27
CA GLN A 490 7.12 19.66 22.47
C GLN A 490 6.68 18.66 21.38
N GLY A 491 7.54 18.36 20.40
CA GLY A 491 7.26 17.43 19.32
C GLY A 491 7.38 15.96 19.75
N ARG A 492 7.25 15.10 18.78
CA ARG A 492 7.22 13.66 18.94
C ARG A 492 8.47 13.01 18.35
N ILE A 493 9.29 12.37 19.16
CA ILE A 493 10.49 11.64 18.72
C ILE A 493 10.21 10.14 18.88
N VAL A 494 10.27 9.39 17.78
CA VAL A 494 9.95 7.97 17.76
C VAL A 494 11.10 7.15 17.17
N PHE A 495 11.69 6.30 18.01
CA PHE A 495 12.59 5.26 17.56
C PHE A 495 11.77 4.02 17.24
N THR A 496 11.53 3.78 15.96
CA THR A 496 10.60 2.75 15.46
C THR A 496 11.22 1.36 15.35
N GLU A 497 12.55 1.25 15.51
CA GLU A 497 13.28 -0.01 15.44
C GLU A 497 14.32 -0.04 16.59
N ASN A 498 15.57 -0.41 16.30
CA ASN A 498 16.59 -0.56 17.33
C ASN A 498 17.36 0.74 17.58
N LEU A 499 17.51 1.10 18.83
CA LEU A 499 18.50 2.05 19.31
C LEU A 499 19.54 1.29 20.12
N THR A 500 20.79 1.29 19.65
CA THR A 500 21.92 0.66 20.34
C THR A 500 22.97 1.71 20.72
N VAL A 501 23.40 1.70 21.97
CA VAL A 501 24.48 2.55 22.46
C VAL A 501 25.50 1.68 23.20
N ASP A 502 26.71 1.66 22.68
CA ASP A 502 27.83 0.93 23.27
C ASP A 502 28.94 1.89 23.72
N ASN A 503 29.39 1.73 24.96
CA ASN A 503 30.59 2.34 25.54
C ASN A 503 30.65 3.88 25.44
N ALA A 504 29.53 4.58 25.59
CA ALA A 504 29.53 6.03 25.70
C ALA A 504 30.16 6.48 27.01
N LEU A 505 31.08 7.46 26.98
CA LEU A 505 31.75 8.01 28.17
C LEU A 505 30.90 9.05 28.94
N GLY A 506 29.72 9.39 28.41
CA GLY A 506 28.61 10.04 29.11
C GLY A 506 27.47 9.07 29.35
N THR A 507 26.26 9.59 29.60
CA THR A 507 25.05 8.78 29.73
C THR A 507 24.74 8.10 28.37
N GLY A 508 24.34 6.82 28.42
CA GLY A 508 23.97 6.12 27.17
C GLY A 508 22.82 6.81 26.44
N PHE A 509 21.69 7.03 27.12
CA PHE A 509 20.51 7.73 26.58
C PHE A 509 19.99 8.74 27.61
N SER A 510 19.97 10.02 27.27
CA SER A 510 19.57 11.11 28.14
C SER A 510 18.40 11.90 27.56
N VAL A 511 17.35 12.15 28.37
CA VAL A 511 16.23 13.04 28.01
C VAL A 511 16.02 14.05 29.12
N ALA A 512 16.01 15.33 28.77
CA ALA A 512 15.80 16.40 29.73
C ALA A 512 14.92 17.51 29.18
N ASP A 513 14.20 18.17 30.08
CA ASP A 513 13.49 19.42 29.83
C ASP A 513 12.43 19.34 28.71
N LEU A 514 11.82 18.15 28.48
CA LEU A 514 10.61 18.07 27.64
C LEU A 514 9.50 18.88 28.28
N PHE A 515 8.75 19.61 27.48
CA PHE A 515 7.69 20.46 28.01
C PHE A 515 6.33 20.20 27.34
N THR A 516 5.26 20.63 28.02
CA THR A 516 3.88 20.54 27.54
C THR A 516 3.35 21.95 27.31
N THR A 517 2.81 22.21 26.13
CA THR A 517 2.18 23.47 25.79
C THR A 517 0.68 23.29 25.63
N THR A 518 -0.08 24.18 26.24
CA THR A 518 -1.54 24.25 26.03
C THR A 518 -1.85 25.48 25.20
N VAL A 519 -2.44 25.30 24.04
CA VAL A 519 -2.85 26.38 23.15
C VAL A 519 -4.38 26.44 23.13
N VAL A 520 -4.93 27.62 23.27
CA VAL A 520 -6.38 27.86 23.07
C VAL A 520 -6.59 28.11 21.58
N VAL A 521 -7.31 27.22 20.93
CA VAL A 521 -7.63 27.33 19.51
C VAL A 521 -9.05 27.89 19.37
N ASP A 522 -9.19 29.09 18.81
CA ASP A 522 -10.48 29.63 18.39
C ASP A 522 -10.91 28.94 17.09
N ASP A 523 -11.64 27.81 17.22
CA ASP A 523 -12.04 26.95 16.11
C ASP A 523 -13.25 27.48 15.31
N GLN A 524 -13.97 28.51 15.84
CA GLN A 524 -15.20 28.98 15.23
C GLN A 524 -15.15 30.45 14.76
N GLY A 525 -14.04 31.16 15.01
CA GLY A 525 -13.92 32.58 14.67
C GLY A 525 -14.91 33.46 15.44
N THR A 526 -15.35 32.99 16.61
CA THR A 526 -16.21 33.74 17.55
C THR A 526 -15.36 34.44 18.61
N VAL A 527 -15.89 35.43 19.28
CA VAL A 527 -15.21 36.13 20.38
C VAL A 527 -15.57 35.51 21.74
N ASN A 528 -16.22 34.35 21.73
CA ASN A 528 -16.67 33.67 22.93
C ASN A 528 -15.63 32.62 23.40
N PRO A 529 -14.96 32.83 24.53
CA PRO A 529 -13.92 31.87 25.00
C PRO A 529 -14.52 30.55 25.54
N ASP A 530 -15.83 30.40 25.60
CA ASP A 530 -16.48 29.18 26.10
C ASP A 530 -16.66 28.11 24.99
N ASP A 531 -16.41 28.44 23.72
CA ASP A 531 -16.45 27.57 22.56
C ASP A 531 -15.07 27.31 21.94
N ASP A 532 -14.00 27.81 22.57
CA ASP A 532 -12.62 27.54 22.19
C ASP A 532 -12.21 26.12 22.62
N GLU A 533 -11.52 25.39 21.75
CA GLU A 533 -10.93 24.08 22.04
C GLU A 533 -9.52 24.25 22.61
N LEU A 534 -9.19 23.46 23.64
CA LEU A 534 -7.85 23.39 24.21
C LEU A 534 -7.05 22.30 23.46
N GLU A 535 -6.10 22.69 22.67
CA GLU A 535 -5.11 21.77 22.11
C GLU A 535 -3.91 21.67 23.05
N ILE A 536 -3.61 20.44 23.49
CA ILE A 536 -2.47 20.13 24.34
C ILE A 536 -1.44 19.43 23.50
N THR A 537 -0.33 20.08 23.26
CA THR A 537 0.85 19.47 22.62
C THR A 537 1.84 19.07 23.71
N GLU A 538 2.21 17.81 23.73
CA GLU A 538 3.06 17.22 24.75
C GLU A 538 4.33 16.66 24.12
N GLY A 539 5.49 17.07 24.59
CA GLY A 539 6.78 16.49 24.23
C GLY A 539 6.78 14.97 24.48
N THR A 540 7.01 14.20 23.44
CA THR A 540 6.89 12.75 23.48
C THR A 540 8.16 12.07 22.96
N VAL A 541 8.71 11.12 23.72
CA VAL A 541 9.82 10.26 23.29
C VAL A 541 9.39 8.80 23.42
N ILE A 542 9.41 8.06 22.31
CA ILE A 542 9.08 6.63 22.27
C ILE A 542 10.26 5.87 21.68
N VAL A 543 10.72 4.81 22.35
CA VAL A 543 11.76 3.92 21.86
C VAL A 543 11.22 2.49 21.87
N GLU A 544 11.11 1.84 20.70
CA GLU A 544 10.59 0.47 20.64
C GLU A 544 11.56 -0.54 21.27
N ASN A 545 12.83 -0.51 20.87
CA ASN A 545 13.86 -1.40 21.38
C ASN A 545 15.11 -0.60 21.75
N LEU A 546 15.50 -0.61 23.01
CA LEU A 546 16.66 0.10 23.55
C LEU A 546 17.70 -0.89 24.08
N VAL A 547 18.90 -0.85 23.53
CA VAL A 547 20.05 -1.64 24.02
C VAL A 547 21.18 -0.70 24.42
N ILE A 548 21.64 -0.79 25.66
CA ILE A 548 22.75 0.03 26.18
C ILE A 548 23.74 -0.85 26.92
N ASN A 549 25.01 -0.79 26.50
CA ASN A 549 26.16 -1.26 27.24
C ASN A 549 26.98 -0.03 27.64
N ALA A 550 26.73 0.49 28.83
CA ALA A 550 27.36 1.73 29.30
C ALA A 550 28.84 1.51 29.67
N ALA A 551 29.67 2.54 29.44
CA ALA A 551 31.02 2.55 29.96
C ALA A 551 31.02 2.54 31.48
N ASP A 552 32.16 2.15 32.07
CA ASP A 552 32.29 2.04 33.55
C ASP A 552 32.06 3.39 34.25
N GLY A 553 31.19 3.41 35.21
CA GLY A 553 30.77 4.61 35.96
C GLY A 553 29.72 5.47 35.23
N MET A 554 29.23 5.06 34.07
CA MET A 554 28.24 5.83 33.29
C MET A 554 26.82 5.28 33.42
N VAL A 555 25.85 6.18 33.53
CA VAL A 555 24.41 5.86 33.61
C VAL A 555 23.92 5.32 32.27
N GLY A 556 23.10 4.28 32.29
CA GLY A 556 22.49 3.74 31.08
C GLY A 556 21.48 4.72 30.50
N VAL A 557 20.38 4.93 31.24
CA VAL A 557 19.32 5.90 30.86
C VAL A 557 19.17 6.94 31.97
N GLU A 558 19.16 8.22 31.59
CA GLU A 558 18.92 9.35 32.50
C GLU A 558 17.75 10.21 31.98
N LEU A 559 16.70 10.33 32.82
CA LEU A 559 15.54 11.18 32.56
C LEU A 559 15.45 12.26 33.61
N ASN A 560 15.41 13.54 33.21
CA ASN A 560 15.45 14.63 34.19
C ASN A 560 14.55 15.82 33.76
N SER A 561 13.69 16.28 34.65
CA SER A 561 12.85 17.47 34.48
C SER A 561 11.96 17.41 33.23
N ASN A 562 11.22 16.32 33.03
CA ASN A 562 10.36 16.14 31.87
C ASN A 562 8.87 16.25 32.25
N GLU A 563 8.16 17.19 31.64
CA GLU A 563 6.69 17.34 31.74
C GLU A 563 5.97 16.45 30.70
N GLY A 564 6.69 15.96 29.68
CA GLY A 564 6.18 15.15 28.59
C GLY A 564 6.11 13.65 28.88
N PHE A 565 5.73 12.89 27.87
CA PHE A 565 5.65 11.43 27.93
C PHE A 565 6.92 10.75 27.41
N ILE A 566 7.48 9.81 28.18
CA ILE A 566 8.60 8.98 27.76
C ILE A 566 8.23 7.51 27.89
N GLY A 567 8.31 6.76 26.78
CA GLY A 567 7.95 5.35 26.72
C GLY A 567 8.99 4.46 26.07
N PHE A 568 9.35 3.37 26.73
CA PHE A 568 10.21 2.32 26.18
C PHE A 568 9.43 1.03 26.02
N GLY A 569 9.44 0.44 24.81
CA GLY A 569 8.81 -0.85 24.54
C GLY A 569 9.58 -1.98 25.20
N GLN A 570 10.81 -2.22 24.77
CA GLN A 570 11.73 -3.19 25.33
C GLN A 570 13.09 -2.55 25.66
N VAL A 571 13.68 -2.91 26.78
CA VAL A 571 15.00 -2.43 27.20
C VAL A 571 15.94 -3.59 27.52
N ASP A 572 17.22 -3.44 27.17
CA ASP A 572 18.31 -4.27 27.64
C ASP A 572 19.50 -3.36 28.01
N ILE A 573 19.68 -3.11 29.32
CA ILE A 573 20.63 -2.11 29.77
C ILE A 573 21.58 -2.75 30.77
N THR A 574 22.88 -2.63 30.48
CA THR A 574 23.96 -3.11 31.34
C THR A 574 24.89 -1.94 31.73
N THR A 575 25.13 -1.79 33.04
CA THR A 575 26.01 -0.78 33.62
C THR A 575 26.93 -1.35 34.69
N SER A 576 28.04 -0.67 34.94
CA SER A 576 28.87 -0.91 36.10
C SER A 576 29.20 0.41 36.81
N ASN A 577 29.22 0.40 38.13
CA ASN A 577 29.47 1.56 39.01
C ASN A 577 28.50 2.74 38.81
N ALA A 578 27.38 2.52 38.09
CA ALA A 578 26.33 3.51 37.86
C ALA A 578 24.97 2.82 37.68
N SER A 579 23.87 3.58 37.75
CA SER A 579 22.52 3.06 37.60
C SER A 579 22.22 2.71 36.13
N ALA A 580 21.51 1.60 35.90
CA ALA A 580 21.00 1.28 34.56
C ALA A 580 19.89 2.27 34.18
N LEU A 581 19.03 2.62 35.12
CA LEU A 581 17.94 3.57 34.92
C LEU A 581 17.90 4.60 36.05
N GLN A 582 18.05 5.89 35.72
CA GLN A 582 17.94 7.02 36.62
C GLN A 582 16.85 7.97 36.15
N VAL A 583 15.81 8.20 36.97
CA VAL A 583 14.64 9.03 36.64
C VAL A 583 14.42 10.05 37.73
N ASN A 584 14.39 11.33 37.40
CA ASN A 584 14.14 12.40 38.33
C ASN A 584 13.22 13.46 37.76
N ALA A 585 12.23 13.90 38.53
CA ALA A 585 11.29 14.94 38.13
C ALA A 585 10.71 14.72 36.72
N THR A 586 10.19 13.52 36.46
CA THR A 586 9.60 13.13 35.17
C THR A 586 8.14 12.75 35.41
N ASP A 587 7.22 13.46 34.72
CA ASP A 587 5.79 13.35 34.98
C ASP A 587 5.19 12.02 34.56
N ARG A 588 5.61 11.47 33.39
CA ARG A 588 5.10 10.21 32.87
C ARG A 588 6.19 9.38 32.19
N PHE A 589 6.54 8.28 32.82
CA PHE A 589 7.53 7.35 32.29
C PHE A 589 7.01 5.90 32.27
N PHE A 590 7.20 5.23 31.14
CA PHE A 590 6.73 3.87 30.92
C PHE A 590 7.85 2.95 30.37
N VAL A 591 7.95 1.72 30.90
CA VAL A 591 8.74 0.62 30.34
C VAL A 591 7.85 -0.61 30.19
N GLY A 592 7.72 -1.12 28.94
CA GLY A 592 6.85 -2.26 28.60
C GLY A 592 7.42 -3.61 29.02
N ALA A 593 8.71 -3.83 28.75
CA ALA A 593 9.43 -5.07 29.07
C ALA A 593 10.95 -4.85 29.08
N GLY A 594 11.72 -5.82 29.60
CA GLY A 594 13.16 -5.85 29.38
C GLY A 594 13.97 -6.31 30.57
N THR A 595 15.30 -6.16 30.41
CA THR A 595 16.31 -6.55 31.41
C THR A 595 17.15 -5.35 31.80
N LEU A 596 17.33 -5.15 33.10
CA LEU A 596 18.23 -4.14 33.65
C LEU A 596 19.30 -4.82 34.52
N THR A 597 20.55 -4.52 34.24
CA THR A 597 21.71 -5.05 35.01
C THR A 597 22.59 -3.90 35.48
N SER A 598 22.94 -3.88 36.76
CA SER A 598 23.93 -2.97 37.32
C SER A 598 24.80 -3.66 38.37
N THR A 599 26.08 -3.29 38.39
CA THR A 599 27.00 -3.68 39.46
C THR A 599 27.47 -2.45 40.23
N ASN A 600 27.61 -2.57 41.54
CA ASN A 600 28.07 -1.55 42.50
C ASN A 600 27.21 -0.26 42.57
N ALA A 601 26.01 -0.24 41.98
CA ALA A 601 25.09 0.89 42.05
C ALA A 601 23.63 0.40 42.04
N PRO A 602 22.62 1.24 42.36
CA PRO A 602 21.23 0.88 42.18
C PRO A 602 20.94 0.62 40.67
N THR A 603 20.27 -0.48 40.38
CA THR A 603 19.86 -0.75 39.01
C THR A 603 18.78 0.22 38.55
N VAL A 604 17.83 0.54 39.45
CA VAL A 604 16.78 1.54 39.24
C VAL A 604 16.85 2.59 40.34
N ASP A 605 16.98 3.85 39.98
CA ASP A 605 16.97 5.01 40.88
C ASP A 605 15.90 6.02 40.38
N VAL A 606 14.78 6.13 41.11
CA VAL A 606 13.66 7.00 40.75
C VAL A 606 13.37 7.99 41.85
N ALA A 607 13.31 9.28 41.52
CA ALA A 607 12.95 10.36 42.42
C ALA A 607 11.90 11.30 41.82
N ASN A 608 10.94 11.77 42.64
CA ASN A 608 9.96 12.81 42.26
C ASN A 608 9.23 12.55 40.93
N SER A 609 8.87 11.31 40.64
CA SER A 609 8.41 10.91 39.31
C SER A 609 7.24 9.93 39.36
N LEU A 610 6.41 9.95 38.28
CA LEU A 610 5.34 8.97 38.06
C LEU A 610 5.80 7.93 37.02
N VAL A 611 5.87 6.66 37.46
CA VAL A 611 6.43 5.59 36.61
C VAL A 611 5.53 4.36 36.50
N ASP A 612 5.52 3.70 35.35
CA ASP A 612 5.02 2.34 35.15
C ASP A 612 6.12 1.50 34.50
N ILE A 613 6.89 0.80 35.33
CA ILE A 613 8.05 0.02 34.90
C ILE A 613 7.70 -1.45 35.00
N ARG A 614 7.83 -2.18 33.90
CA ARG A 614 7.59 -3.61 33.80
C ARG A 614 8.85 -4.29 33.25
N LEU A 615 9.43 -5.21 33.99
CA LEU A 615 10.67 -5.86 33.61
C LEU A 615 10.52 -7.38 33.61
N GLN A 616 11.23 -8.04 32.71
CA GLN A 616 11.43 -9.49 32.73
C GLN A 616 12.46 -9.88 33.76
N SER A 617 13.54 -9.11 33.87
CA SER A 617 14.63 -9.35 34.81
C SER A 617 15.24 -8.04 35.33
N LEU A 618 15.63 -8.06 36.58
CA LEU A 618 16.42 -7.00 37.21
C LEU A 618 17.55 -7.65 37.99
N PHE A 619 18.79 -7.29 37.69
CA PHE A 619 19.96 -7.78 38.37
C PHE A 619 20.75 -6.61 39.00
N ALA A 620 21.00 -6.69 40.30
CA ALA A 620 21.79 -5.72 41.04
C ALA A 620 22.80 -6.47 41.89
N ASP A 621 24.09 -6.11 41.81
CA ASP A 621 25.17 -6.71 42.59
C ASP A 621 26.10 -5.65 43.16
N GLY A 622 26.42 -5.74 44.45
CA GLY A 622 27.42 -4.92 45.12
C GLY A 622 27.02 -3.50 45.53
N GLY A 623 25.85 -2.99 45.10
CA GLY A 623 25.34 -1.66 45.46
C GLY A 623 24.71 -1.63 46.87
N ALA A 624 24.57 -0.42 47.46
CA ALA A 624 23.86 -0.22 48.72
C ALA A 624 22.35 -0.56 48.61
N HIS A 625 21.77 -0.38 47.44
CA HIS A 625 20.38 -0.67 47.06
C HIS A 625 20.33 -1.27 45.66
N GLY A 626 19.47 -2.26 45.42
CA GLY A 626 19.16 -2.71 44.05
C GLY A 626 18.19 -1.75 43.35
N ILE A 627 17.16 -1.30 44.09
CA ILE A 627 16.16 -0.32 43.67
C ILE A 627 16.10 0.78 44.72
N ARG A 628 16.14 2.04 44.29
CA ARG A 628 15.94 3.22 45.12
C ARG A 628 14.75 4.03 44.57
N LEU A 629 13.76 4.28 45.44
CA LEU A 629 12.55 5.05 45.10
C LEU A 629 12.36 6.14 46.18
N VAL A 630 12.35 7.41 45.77
CA VAL A 630 12.17 8.58 46.62
C VAL A 630 11.09 9.48 46.05
N ASP A 631 10.01 9.68 46.81
CA ASP A 631 8.84 10.45 46.35
C ASP A 631 8.34 10.03 44.92
N ALA A 632 8.42 8.73 44.68
CA ALA A 632 8.00 8.11 43.40
C ALA A 632 6.56 7.61 43.51
N GLU A 633 5.80 7.81 42.47
CA GLU A 633 4.43 7.30 42.32
C GLU A 633 4.33 6.29 41.17
N GLY A 634 3.36 5.37 41.24
CA GLY A 634 3.07 4.45 40.14
C GLY A 634 3.38 2.98 40.46
N ARG A 635 4.02 2.30 39.51
CA ARG A 635 4.21 0.85 39.57
C ARG A 635 5.58 0.43 39.05
N LEU A 636 6.22 -0.48 39.77
CA LEU A 636 7.39 -1.24 39.30
C LEU A 636 7.07 -2.74 39.49
N VAL A 637 7.18 -3.54 38.40
CA VAL A 637 6.90 -4.98 38.43
C VAL A 637 8.01 -5.72 37.71
N VAL A 638 8.54 -6.78 38.35
CA VAL A 638 9.46 -7.73 37.74
C VAL A 638 8.74 -9.06 37.62
N PHE A 639 8.53 -9.55 36.42
CA PHE A 639 7.76 -10.77 36.17
C PHE A 639 8.59 -12.05 36.34
N GLY A 640 9.91 -11.99 36.20
CA GLY A 640 10.81 -13.14 36.20
C GLY A 640 10.66 -14.03 34.97
N GLU A 641 11.58 -14.95 34.75
CA GLU A 641 11.57 -15.89 33.63
C GLU A 641 10.75 -17.18 33.88
N GLY A 642 9.81 -17.17 34.80
CA GLY A 642 8.93 -18.31 35.09
C GLY A 642 9.56 -19.43 35.95
N THR A 643 10.75 -19.24 36.51
CA THR A 643 11.37 -20.16 37.50
C THR A 643 11.00 -19.75 38.92
N ALA A 644 10.72 -20.74 39.80
CA ALA A 644 10.34 -20.48 41.19
C ALA A 644 11.42 -19.67 41.92
N GLY A 645 11.08 -18.45 42.33
CA GLY A 645 11.98 -17.51 43.04
C GLY A 645 12.37 -16.27 42.21
N SER A 646 11.98 -16.17 40.93
CA SER A 646 12.26 -15.03 40.07
C SER A 646 11.01 -14.12 39.92
N GLY A 647 10.75 -13.28 40.87
CA GLY A 647 9.78 -12.20 40.77
C GLY A 647 9.01 -11.93 42.07
N GLU A 648 9.12 -10.74 42.61
CA GLU A 648 8.25 -10.21 43.64
C GLU A 648 7.41 -9.05 43.09
N HIS A 649 6.11 -9.09 43.33
CA HIS A 649 5.18 -7.99 43.03
C HIS A 649 5.22 -6.93 44.09
N GLN A 650 5.63 -5.70 43.77
CA GLN A 650 5.51 -4.59 44.71
C GLN A 650 4.72 -3.43 44.11
N LYS A 651 3.73 -2.95 44.87
CA LYS A 651 2.86 -1.82 44.53
C LYS A 651 3.09 -0.71 45.55
N TYR A 652 3.53 0.46 45.06
CA TYR A 652 3.79 1.61 45.94
C TYR A 652 2.65 2.63 45.91
N ARG A 653 2.29 3.15 47.06
CA ARG A 653 1.48 4.36 47.21
C ARG A 653 2.31 5.39 47.98
N ARG A 654 2.10 6.67 47.63
CA ARG A 654 2.72 7.83 48.26
C ARG A 654 2.87 7.67 49.78
N GLY A 655 4.08 7.68 50.24
CA GLY A 655 4.44 7.72 51.66
C GLY A 655 5.83 8.31 51.81
N HIS A 656 5.96 9.33 52.65
CA HIS A 656 7.23 9.95 53.00
C HIS A 656 8.14 8.94 53.71
N SER A 657 9.00 8.24 53.00
CA SER A 657 10.17 7.55 53.57
C SER A 657 11.08 7.03 52.45
N ASP A 658 12.38 7.20 52.57
CA ASP A 658 13.40 6.47 51.83
C ASP A 658 13.18 4.97 52.03
N ALA A 659 12.68 4.26 51.03
CA ALA A 659 12.59 2.82 51.01
C ALA A 659 13.75 2.27 50.18
N GLY A 660 14.82 1.86 50.83
CA GLY A 660 15.90 1.08 50.21
C GLY A 660 15.58 -0.42 50.27
N PHE A 661 15.67 -1.12 49.14
CA PHE A 661 15.59 -2.58 49.02
C PHE A 661 16.89 -3.16 48.50
#